data_b51bdc5e4a0312ba9843ce5b0412028f
#
_entry.id   b51bdc5e4a0312ba9843ce5b0412028f
#
_cell.length_a   1.000
_cell.length_b   1.000
_cell.length_c   1.000
_cell.angle_alpha   90.00
_cell.angle_beta   90.00
_cell.angle_gamma   90.00
#
_symmetry.space_group_name_H-M   'P 1'
#
loop_
_entity.id
_entity.type
_entity.pdbx_description
1 polymer ?
#
loop_
_entity_poly.entity_id
_entity_poly.type
_entity_poly.pdbx_seq_one_letter_code
_entity_poly.pdbx_strand_id
1 'polypeptide(L)'
;MSLPPIQAAVSKSLTIPAIPGTRVSIRGKFIFAGDEKLYVRGVTYGPFRPDETGSEYGQPAMVDEDFARMAENGINVVRTYTVPPLWFLDLAAKYNLFVMVGLPWEQHITFLDDERTAKRIEEKIRQGVLRCEKHSAVLCYTLGNEIPTSIVRWFGAARIERFVRRLYRAAKAVDPDALFTYVNYPSTEYLDLPFLDFVCFNVYLERWADLDKYLARLQNLADERPLVIAELGLDSRRNGAGGQADSLGWQIRAVFENGCAGAIAFAWTDEWHRGGYDIEDWDFGLTTRERKPKPALAAVREAYAELPFPNQHEWPAISVVVCSYNGARTIRDCLDGLQRLSYPNFEVIVVNDGSRDDTPAIAREYPVTLISTENRGLSNARNTGAEAASGEIVAYIDDDAYPDPHWLSYLAHTFMTTTYAAVGGPNIAPPGDGPIAECVAHSPGGPVHVLLNDRDAEHIPGCNMAFRRAALLAIGGFDPRFRTAGDDVDVCWRIQEQGWKIGFHPAAMVWHHRRNSLRMYWRQQKGYGRAEALLEAKWPEKYNSAGHVTWSGRLYGNGLTQALGFSRGRIYQGSWGIAPFQSIYEPTSSGFTSLPLMPEWYLLVSILMMIAALGISWRPLFLATPLLVLSVAAVLVQAIRSASHASVSTHSRGRIPEALSLALVGFLHLVQPLARLIGRIRSGLTVWRRRGRAGLAWPWPRTSARWCEGWQSTHDWLAAVEEDLVGDGAVVRRGGDFDRWDLEVRGGLLGCARMLMAIEEHGGGKQLLRFRTWPKFWGLAIVLDLMFASLATLAAIEQARFSAVVLSLIVVLITLRLVQESAVAQAAIVYTLEDTTKERKYGLRRLEPFDATEG
;
A
#
# COMPACT_ATOMS: atom_id res chain seq x y z
N MET A 1 17.25 -22.02 -33.97
CA MET A 1 18.02 -20.77 -34.30
C MET A 1 17.78 -19.85 -33.13
N SER A 2 18.75 -19.71 -32.25
CA SER A 2 18.70 -18.78 -31.11
C SER A 2 18.93 -17.36 -31.66
N LEU A 3 17.96 -16.49 -31.43
CA LEU A 3 18.12 -15.08 -31.70
C LEU A 3 19.21 -14.52 -30.76
N PRO A 4 20.07 -13.59 -31.22
CA PRO A 4 21.04 -12.96 -30.35
C PRO A 4 20.33 -12.15 -29.26
N PRO A 5 20.90 -12.05 -28.04
CA PRO A 5 20.38 -11.21 -26.99
C PRO A 5 20.36 -9.75 -27.48
N ILE A 6 19.29 -9.03 -27.09
CA ILE A 6 19.18 -7.60 -27.36
C ILE A 6 20.36 -6.92 -26.69
N GLN A 7 21.38 -6.53 -27.46
CA GLN A 7 22.43 -5.66 -26.95
C GLN A 7 21.81 -4.29 -26.70
N ALA A 8 21.47 -4.01 -25.45
CA ALA A 8 21.16 -2.67 -25.00
C ALA A 8 22.36 -1.77 -25.33
N ALA A 9 22.09 -0.63 -25.93
CA ALA A 9 23.09 0.37 -26.25
C ALA A 9 23.77 0.83 -24.95
N VAL A 10 24.94 0.26 -24.67
CA VAL A 10 25.75 0.60 -23.52
C VAL A 10 26.27 2.01 -23.67
N SER A 11 26.03 2.81 -22.63
CA SER A 11 26.76 4.03 -22.27
C SER A 11 26.67 5.18 -23.26
N LYS A 12 25.60 5.95 -23.17
CA LYS A 12 25.76 7.40 -23.36
C LYS A 12 26.26 7.97 -22.03
N SER A 13 27.47 8.55 -22.08
CA SER A 13 28.08 9.42 -21.08
C SER A 13 27.02 10.31 -20.43
N LEU A 14 27.12 10.56 -19.12
CA LEU A 14 26.35 11.47 -18.31
C LEU A 14 26.43 12.95 -18.80
N THR A 15 26.08 13.20 -20.04
CA THR A 15 25.74 14.54 -20.48
C THR A 15 24.26 14.71 -20.20
N ILE A 16 23.94 15.49 -19.19
CA ILE A 16 22.60 16.03 -18.96
C ILE A 16 22.29 16.88 -20.18
N PRO A 17 21.34 16.54 -21.02
CA PRO A 17 20.79 17.53 -21.92
C PRO A 17 19.90 18.43 -21.05
N ALA A 18 20.46 19.45 -20.45
CA ALA A 18 19.66 20.55 -19.97
C ALA A 18 19.21 21.28 -21.21
N ILE A 19 17.99 21.06 -21.59
CA ILE A 19 17.32 21.85 -22.61
C ILE A 19 16.96 23.17 -21.93
N PRO A 20 17.64 24.28 -22.24
CA PRO A 20 17.29 25.57 -21.70
C PRO A 20 15.82 25.87 -22.06
N GLY A 21 14.98 26.09 -21.05
CA GLY A 21 13.57 26.44 -21.26
C GLY A 21 12.54 25.35 -21.03
N THR A 22 12.92 24.08 -20.75
CA THR A 22 11.95 23.04 -20.43
C THR A 22 11.64 23.04 -18.94
N ARG A 23 10.38 23.29 -18.58
CA ARG A 23 9.93 23.18 -17.17
C ARG A 23 10.00 21.75 -16.67
N VAL A 24 10.35 21.64 -15.41
CA VAL A 24 10.38 20.34 -14.69
C VAL A 24 8.96 19.91 -14.35
N SER A 25 8.70 18.60 -14.44
CA SER A 25 7.41 18.00 -14.13
C SER A 25 7.56 16.77 -13.25
N ILE A 26 6.47 16.33 -12.64
CA ILE A 26 6.43 15.11 -11.85
C ILE A 26 5.64 14.06 -12.61
N ARG A 27 6.21 12.84 -12.66
CA ARG A 27 5.51 11.66 -13.18
C ARG A 27 5.75 10.50 -12.20
N GLY A 28 4.71 10.11 -11.49
CA GLY A 28 4.80 9.10 -10.42
C GLY A 28 5.85 9.47 -9.37
N LYS A 29 6.75 8.57 -9.08
CA LYS A 29 7.77 8.74 -8.01
C LYS A 29 9.03 9.49 -8.44
N PHE A 30 9.05 10.08 -9.63
CA PHE A 30 10.24 10.75 -10.15
C PHE A 30 9.96 12.14 -10.72
N ILE A 31 11.01 12.93 -10.79
CA ILE A 31 11.05 14.25 -11.39
C ILE A 31 11.58 14.12 -12.82
N PHE A 32 11.04 14.89 -13.76
CA PHE A 32 11.41 14.85 -15.17
C PHE A 32 11.70 16.26 -15.70
N ALA A 33 12.76 16.37 -16.51
CA ALA A 33 13.04 17.54 -17.33
C ALA A 33 12.69 17.18 -18.78
N GLY A 34 11.55 17.66 -19.28
CA GLY A 34 10.98 17.15 -20.53
C GLY A 34 10.57 15.68 -20.39
N ASP A 35 11.10 14.82 -21.26
CA ASP A 35 10.85 13.37 -21.20
C ASP A 35 11.93 12.56 -20.47
N GLU A 36 13.00 13.22 -20.04
CA GLU A 36 14.09 12.57 -19.34
C GLU A 36 13.92 12.61 -17.80
N LYS A 37 14.16 11.47 -17.16
CA LYS A 37 14.15 11.37 -15.70
C LYS A 37 15.29 12.17 -15.09
N LEU A 38 14.96 13.09 -14.19
CA LEU A 38 15.92 13.92 -13.48
C LEU A 38 16.13 13.38 -12.05
N TYR A 39 17.27 12.76 -11.80
CA TYR A 39 17.73 12.53 -10.43
C TYR A 39 18.35 13.80 -9.87
N VAL A 40 17.78 14.31 -8.75
CA VAL A 40 18.31 15.51 -8.07
C VAL A 40 19.63 15.14 -7.38
N ARG A 41 20.75 15.66 -7.89
CA ARG A 41 22.09 15.55 -7.37
C ARG A 41 22.47 16.95 -6.84
N GLY A 42 22.14 17.20 -5.59
CA GLY A 42 22.12 18.56 -5.07
C GLY A 42 23.18 18.86 -4.03
N VAL A 43 23.36 20.16 -3.82
CA VAL A 43 24.13 20.71 -2.71
C VAL A 43 23.46 21.98 -2.21
N THR A 44 23.52 22.24 -0.89
CA THR A 44 23.03 23.50 -0.32
C THR A 44 24.07 24.61 -0.48
N TYR A 45 23.60 25.84 -0.74
CA TYR A 45 24.44 27.00 -0.98
C TYR A 45 23.90 28.24 -0.26
N GLY A 46 24.71 28.81 0.64
CA GLY A 46 24.31 29.93 1.48
C GLY A 46 23.19 29.59 2.50
N PRO A 47 22.72 30.59 3.29
CA PRO A 47 23.09 32.01 3.20
C PRO A 47 24.48 32.32 3.73
N PHE A 48 25.14 33.26 3.11
CA PHE A 48 26.39 33.87 3.58
C PHE A 48 26.13 35.16 4.30
N ARG A 49 27.19 35.78 4.89
CA ARG A 49 27.10 37.11 5.51
C ARG A 49 26.56 38.08 4.46
N PRO A 50 25.47 38.82 4.74
CA PRO A 50 24.95 39.83 3.83
C PRO A 50 25.99 40.90 3.48
N ASP A 51 26.08 41.22 2.19
CA ASP A 51 26.88 42.35 1.71
C ASP A 51 26.20 43.70 1.98
N GLU A 52 26.83 44.82 1.53
CA GLU A 52 26.30 46.18 1.69
C GLU A 52 24.92 46.38 1.03
N THR A 53 24.58 45.56 0.05
CA THR A 53 23.25 45.56 -0.62
C THR A 53 22.22 44.69 0.07
N GLY A 54 22.62 43.95 1.10
CA GLY A 54 21.79 42.94 1.79
C GLY A 54 21.68 41.60 1.05
N SER A 55 22.52 41.36 0.03
CA SER A 55 22.56 40.04 -0.66
C SER A 55 23.33 39.03 0.19
N GLU A 56 22.74 37.85 0.38
CA GLU A 56 23.27 36.75 1.18
C GLU A 56 24.05 35.72 0.30
N TYR A 57 24.35 36.05 -0.97
CA TYR A 57 24.95 35.13 -1.93
C TYR A 57 26.39 35.49 -2.37
N GLY A 58 26.96 36.49 -1.77
CA GLY A 58 28.34 36.94 -2.10
C GLY A 58 28.46 37.58 -3.48
N GLN A 59 29.71 37.68 -3.97
CA GLN A 59 30.00 38.31 -5.25
C GLN A 59 29.72 37.39 -6.44
N PRO A 60 29.16 37.91 -7.58
CA PRO A 60 28.87 37.10 -8.76
C PRO A 60 30.05 36.28 -9.28
N ALA A 61 31.27 36.79 -9.24
CA ALA A 61 32.46 36.07 -9.68
C ALA A 61 32.77 34.83 -8.84
N MET A 62 32.57 34.88 -7.53
CA MET A 62 32.74 33.74 -6.63
C MET A 62 31.64 32.67 -6.91
N VAL A 63 30.40 33.09 -7.12
CA VAL A 63 29.29 32.18 -7.46
C VAL A 63 29.51 31.51 -8.82
N ASP A 64 30.06 32.24 -9.80
CA ASP A 64 30.39 31.72 -11.12
C ASP A 64 31.43 30.58 -11.04
N GLU A 65 32.50 30.78 -10.23
CA GLU A 65 33.52 29.73 -9.97
C GLU A 65 32.93 28.52 -9.21
N ASP A 66 32.13 28.78 -8.17
CA ASP A 66 31.50 27.72 -7.39
C ASP A 66 30.54 26.88 -8.25
N PHE A 67 29.75 27.51 -9.11
CA PHE A 67 28.79 26.80 -10.00
C PHE A 67 29.51 26.01 -11.10
N ALA A 68 30.59 26.54 -11.65
CA ALA A 68 31.44 25.79 -12.57
C ALA A 68 31.96 24.49 -11.91
N ARG A 69 32.51 24.58 -10.69
CA ARG A 69 32.98 23.41 -9.93
C ARG A 69 31.88 22.44 -9.56
N MET A 70 30.68 22.91 -9.20
CA MET A 70 29.53 22.06 -8.93
C MET A 70 29.17 21.23 -10.16
N ALA A 71 29.05 21.87 -11.32
CA ALA A 71 28.77 21.19 -12.59
C ALA A 71 29.83 20.15 -12.97
N GLU A 72 31.14 20.49 -12.81
CA GLU A 72 32.24 19.56 -13.02
C GLU A 72 32.20 18.31 -12.11
N ASN A 73 31.63 18.44 -10.91
CA ASN A 73 31.48 17.35 -9.96
C ASN A 73 30.12 16.65 -10.06
N GLY A 74 29.38 16.86 -11.17
CA GLY A 74 28.12 16.15 -11.45
C GLY A 74 26.91 16.61 -10.64
N ILE A 75 27.03 17.72 -9.91
CA ILE A 75 25.92 18.39 -9.22
C ILE A 75 25.02 19.05 -10.29
N ASN A 76 23.72 18.91 -10.17
CA ASN A 76 22.74 19.51 -11.09
C ASN A 76 21.68 20.37 -10.40
N VAL A 77 21.67 20.42 -9.04
CA VAL A 77 20.73 21.21 -8.26
C VAL A 77 21.46 21.96 -7.15
N VAL A 78 21.15 23.23 -7.02
CA VAL A 78 21.59 24.09 -5.88
C VAL A 78 20.37 24.39 -5.04
N ARG A 79 20.43 24.13 -3.73
CA ARG A 79 19.36 24.49 -2.80
C ARG A 79 19.73 25.76 -2.05
N THR A 80 18.81 26.74 -2.04
CA THR A 80 18.94 27.99 -1.27
C THR A 80 17.89 28.05 -0.17
N TYR A 81 18.14 28.80 0.90
CA TYR A 81 17.20 29.02 2.02
C TYR A 81 16.45 30.32 1.93
N THR A 82 16.95 31.24 1.08
CA THR A 82 16.33 32.52 0.79
C THR A 82 16.15 32.70 -0.71
N VAL A 83 15.39 33.72 -1.12
CA VAL A 83 15.12 33.97 -2.54
C VAL A 83 16.35 34.59 -3.18
N PRO A 84 17.02 33.94 -4.15
CA PRO A 84 18.20 34.47 -4.78
C PRO A 84 17.85 35.60 -5.75
N PRO A 85 18.80 36.51 -6.04
CA PRO A 85 18.69 37.52 -7.08
C PRO A 85 18.67 36.86 -8.49
N LEU A 86 18.12 37.54 -9.50
CA LEU A 86 17.99 36.99 -10.87
C LEU A 86 19.34 36.62 -11.47
N TRP A 87 20.39 37.44 -11.27
CA TRP A 87 21.73 37.10 -11.75
C TRP A 87 22.27 35.75 -11.26
N PHE A 88 21.86 35.35 -10.06
CA PHE A 88 22.21 34.01 -9.51
C PHE A 88 21.52 32.88 -10.31
N LEU A 89 20.26 33.10 -10.65
CA LEU A 89 19.50 32.12 -11.51
C LEU A 89 20.05 32.08 -12.93
N ASP A 90 20.50 33.23 -13.46
CA ASP A 90 21.17 33.31 -14.77
C ASP A 90 22.48 32.51 -14.77
N LEU A 91 23.28 32.63 -13.70
CA LEU A 91 24.50 31.85 -13.53
C LEU A 91 24.21 30.35 -13.39
N ALA A 92 23.17 29.99 -12.63
CA ALA A 92 22.75 28.59 -12.52
C ALA A 92 22.37 28.02 -13.91
N ALA A 93 21.60 28.78 -14.71
CA ALA A 93 21.26 28.40 -16.06
C ALA A 93 22.47 28.23 -16.97
N LYS A 94 23.49 29.13 -16.86
CA LYS A 94 24.74 29.06 -17.61
C LYS A 94 25.46 27.71 -17.44
N TYR A 95 25.41 27.14 -16.22
CA TYR A 95 26.06 25.85 -15.90
C TYR A 95 25.11 24.66 -15.90
N ASN A 96 23.88 24.81 -16.42
CA ASN A 96 22.83 23.80 -16.42
C ASN A 96 22.49 23.31 -15.02
N LEU A 97 22.51 24.16 -14.02
CA LEU A 97 22.11 23.90 -12.67
C LEU A 97 20.65 24.37 -12.46
N PHE A 98 19.85 23.54 -11.83
CA PHE A 98 18.56 23.96 -11.31
C PHE A 98 18.71 24.53 -9.89
N VAL A 99 17.75 25.34 -9.49
CA VAL A 99 17.72 25.94 -8.15
C VAL A 99 16.44 25.56 -7.41
N MET A 100 16.60 24.95 -6.25
CA MET A 100 15.52 24.72 -5.28
C MET A 100 15.47 25.94 -4.36
N VAL A 101 14.49 26.83 -4.59
CA VAL A 101 14.40 28.14 -3.96
C VAL A 101 13.71 28.07 -2.62
N GLY A 102 14.37 28.48 -1.54
CA GLY A 102 13.80 28.68 -0.21
C GLY A 102 12.95 29.95 -0.14
N LEU A 103 11.73 29.86 0.39
CA LEU A 103 10.87 31.01 0.66
C LEU A 103 10.89 31.29 2.17
N PRO A 104 11.70 32.27 2.66
CA PRO A 104 11.91 32.48 4.08
C PRO A 104 10.72 33.19 4.73
N TRP A 105 10.34 32.74 5.91
CA TRP A 105 9.38 33.42 6.78
C TRP A 105 9.59 33.04 8.26
N GLU A 106 8.85 33.66 9.15
CA GLU A 106 9.03 33.58 10.61
C GLU A 106 8.44 32.27 11.18
N GLN A 107 8.97 31.08 10.81
CA GLN A 107 8.45 29.76 11.21
C GLN A 107 8.81 29.35 12.66
N HIS A 108 9.71 30.08 13.33
CA HIS A 108 10.16 29.78 14.68
C HIS A 108 9.40 30.54 15.79
N ILE A 109 8.35 31.27 15.43
CA ILE A 109 7.48 32.00 16.37
C ILE A 109 6.05 31.47 16.30
N THR A 110 5.17 31.89 17.18
CA THR A 110 3.75 31.50 17.20
C THR A 110 2.94 32.29 16.14
N PHE A 111 3.27 32.07 14.88
CA PHE A 111 2.84 32.86 13.71
C PHE A 111 1.34 32.81 13.40
N LEU A 112 0.57 31.86 13.97
CA LEU A 112 -0.89 31.76 13.78
C LEU A 112 -1.70 32.36 14.93
N ASP A 113 -1.05 32.92 15.95
CA ASP A 113 -1.75 33.63 17.02
C ASP A 113 -2.25 35.00 16.56
N ASP A 114 -1.61 35.57 15.52
CA ASP A 114 -2.03 36.82 14.88
C ASP A 114 -2.28 36.62 13.36
N GLU A 115 -3.50 36.89 12.93
CA GLU A 115 -3.88 36.79 11.50
C GLU A 115 -3.13 37.80 10.60
N ARG A 116 -2.69 38.95 11.16
CA ARG A 116 -1.87 39.88 10.38
C ARG A 116 -0.51 39.27 10.03
N THR A 117 0.10 38.58 10.98
CA THR A 117 1.35 37.82 10.74
C THR A 117 1.14 36.74 9.72
N ALA A 118 0.06 35.96 9.83
CA ALA A 118 -0.27 34.92 8.85
C ALA A 118 -0.46 35.48 7.42
N LYS A 119 -1.15 36.64 7.27
CA LYS A 119 -1.33 37.30 5.97
C LYS A 119 0.00 37.89 5.43
N ARG A 120 0.84 38.45 6.31
CA ARG A 120 2.17 38.95 5.92
C ARG A 120 3.07 37.80 5.41
N ILE A 121 3.02 36.62 6.04
CA ILE A 121 3.73 35.43 5.56
C ILE A 121 3.21 35.01 4.19
N GLU A 122 1.91 34.98 3.99
CA GLU A 122 1.30 34.65 2.68
C GLU A 122 1.78 35.60 1.58
N GLU A 123 1.84 36.91 1.88
CA GLU A 123 2.33 37.91 0.94
C GLU A 123 3.84 37.76 0.66
N LYS A 124 4.66 37.47 1.68
CA LYS A 124 6.10 37.15 1.50
C LYS A 124 6.29 35.98 0.53
N ILE A 125 5.46 34.93 0.66
CA ILE A 125 5.48 33.75 -0.24
C ILE A 125 5.16 34.20 -1.69
N ARG A 126 4.10 34.99 -1.90
CA ARG A 126 3.73 35.52 -3.22
C ARG A 126 4.87 36.31 -3.86
N GLN A 127 5.44 37.25 -3.09
CA GLN A 127 6.53 38.09 -3.54
C GLN A 127 7.82 37.30 -3.82
N GLY A 128 8.10 36.26 -3.00
CA GLY A 128 9.23 35.38 -3.25
C GLY A 128 9.14 34.65 -4.57
N VAL A 129 7.95 34.12 -4.93
CA VAL A 129 7.72 33.48 -6.22
C VAL A 129 7.79 34.48 -7.39
N LEU A 130 7.18 35.68 -7.22
CA LEU A 130 7.22 36.75 -8.25
C LEU A 130 8.65 37.20 -8.57
N ARG A 131 9.54 37.28 -7.57
CA ARG A 131 10.94 37.73 -7.77
C ARG A 131 11.76 36.81 -8.69
N CYS A 132 11.38 35.54 -8.79
CA CYS A 132 12.06 34.59 -9.67
C CYS A 132 11.54 34.63 -11.12
N GLU A 133 10.53 35.45 -11.45
CA GLU A 133 10.02 35.76 -12.80
C GLU A 133 9.79 34.51 -13.67
N LYS A 134 9.41 33.39 -13.06
CA LYS A 134 9.26 32.07 -13.71
C LYS A 134 10.53 31.58 -14.44
N HIS A 135 11.68 31.91 -13.89
CA HIS A 135 12.99 31.60 -14.47
C HIS A 135 13.17 30.11 -14.71
N SER A 136 13.74 29.73 -15.86
CA SER A 136 13.88 28.31 -16.28
C SER A 136 14.81 27.48 -15.38
N ALA A 137 15.75 28.11 -14.67
CA ALA A 137 16.60 27.43 -13.69
C ALA A 137 15.86 27.05 -12.40
N VAL A 138 14.67 27.55 -12.14
CA VAL A 138 13.94 27.18 -10.92
C VAL A 138 13.40 25.76 -11.03
N LEU A 139 13.92 24.84 -10.20
CA LEU A 139 13.42 23.49 -10.03
C LEU A 139 12.05 23.49 -9.34
N CYS A 140 12.02 24.14 -8.16
CA CYS A 140 10.87 24.20 -7.29
C CYS A 140 11.05 25.28 -6.23
N TYR A 141 9.97 25.53 -5.48
CA TYR A 141 9.99 26.39 -4.30
C TYR A 141 9.69 25.58 -3.03
N THR A 142 10.37 25.92 -1.93
CA THR A 142 10.09 25.36 -0.60
C THR A 142 9.27 26.33 0.23
N LEU A 143 8.07 25.94 0.63
CA LEU A 143 7.12 26.75 1.40
C LEU A 143 7.50 26.92 2.87
N GLY A 144 8.60 26.33 3.29
CA GLY A 144 9.16 26.38 4.64
C GLY A 144 10.17 25.26 4.86
N ASN A 145 10.93 25.35 5.94
CA ASN A 145 11.95 24.40 6.34
C ASN A 145 11.86 24.14 7.84
N GLU A 146 11.51 22.90 8.24
CA GLU A 146 11.57 22.43 9.63
C GLU A 146 10.83 23.35 10.63
N ILE A 147 9.52 23.53 10.49
CA ILE A 147 8.75 24.21 11.55
C ILE A 147 9.00 23.46 12.87
N PRO A 148 9.50 24.16 13.93
CA PRO A 148 9.90 23.50 15.15
C PRO A 148 8.77 22.68 15.79
N THR A 149 9.10 21.50 16.32
CA THR A 149 8.14 20.59 16.98
C THR A 149 7.31 21.30 18.06
N SER A 150 7.94 22.22 18.81
CA SER A 150 7.26 23.02 19.83
C SER A 150 6.16 23.91 19.24
N ILE A 151 6.39 24.49 18.07
CA ILE A 151 5.43 25.34 17.34
C ILE A 151 4.32 24.49 16.73
N VAL A 152 4.66 23.34 16.11
CA VAL A 152 3.66 22.40 15.60
C VAL A 152 2.78 21.89 16.74
N ARG A 153 3.35 21.55 17.88
CA ARG A 153 2.63 21.11 19.07
C ARG A 153 1.73 22.21 19.65
N TRP A 154 2.18 23.47 19.64
CA TRP A 154 1.41 24.63 20.12
C TRP A 154 0.12 24.81 19.32
N PHE A 155 0.20 24.74 18.00
CA PHE A 155 -0.96 24.94 17.12
C PHE A 155 -1.75 23.66 16.85
N GLY A 156 -1.13 22.50 16.97
CA GLY A 156 -1.64 21.20 16.52
C GLY A 156 -1.46 20.98 15.01
N ALA A 157 -1.17 19.71 14.62
CA ALA A 157 -0.85 19.30 13.26
C ALA A 157 -1.85 19.84 12.23
N ALA A 158 -3.15 19.60 12.42
CA ALA A 158 -4.19 20.00 11.47
C ALA A 158 -4.28 21.51 11.21
N ARG A 159 -3.84 22.38 12.15
CA ARG A 159 -3.83 23.83 11.93
C ARG A 159 -2.61 24.24 11.10
N ILE A 160 -1.46 23.61 11.35
CA ILE A 160 -0.24 23.78 10.55
C ILE A 160 -0.46 23.29 9.11
N GLU A 161 -1.02 22.10 8.90
CA GLU A 161 -1.33 21.53 7.59
C GLU A 161 -2.24 22.46 6.77
N ARG A 162 -3.30 23.01 7.41
CA ARG A 162 -4.19 23.98 6.76
C ARG A 162 -3.46 25.28 6.39
N PHE A 163 -2.54 25.73 7.22
CA PHE A 163 -1.75 26.93 6.93
C PHE A 163 -0.77 26.69 5.78
N VAL A 164 -0.03 25.60 5.79
CA VAL A 164 0.86 25.24 4.66
C VAL A 164 0.05 25.09 3.36
N ARG A 165 -1.15 24.52 3.41
CA ARG A 165 -2.07 24.46 2.25
C ARG A 165 -2.50 25.86 1.78
N ARG A 166 -2.71 26.80 2.68
CA ARG A 166 -3.00 28.20 2.35
C ARG A 166 -1.82 28.85 1.62
N LEU A 167 -0.57 28.63 2.11
CA LEU A 167 0.64 29.11 1.45
C LEU A 167 0.83 28.48 0.05
N TYR A 168 0.60 27.16 -0.07
CA TYR A 168 0.65 26.45 -1.35
C TYR A 168 -0.32 27.06 -2.38
N ARG A 169 -1.59 27.30 -2.00
CA ARG A 169 -2.58 27.93 -2.88
C ARG A 169 -2.18 29.35 -3.28
N ALA A 170 -1.64 30.12 -2.35
CA ALA A 170 -1.16 31.48 -2.61
C ALA A 170 0.01 31.47 -3.60
N ALA A 171 0.95 30.53 -3.46
CA ALA A 171 2.09 30.36 -4.37
C ALA A 171 1.67 29.87 -5.76
N LYS A 172 0.81 28.84 -5.84
CA LYS A 172 0.24 28.34 -7.11
C LYS A 172 -0.61 29.38 -7.87
N ALA A 173 -1.21 30.36 -7.19
CA ALA A 173 -1.91 31.45 -7.83
C ALA A 173 -0.97 32.39 -8.59
N VAL A 174 0.31 32.48 -8.20
CA VAL A 174 1.35 33.29 -8.87
C VAL A 174 1.96 32.51 -10.04
N ASP A 175 2.36 31.26 -9.79
CA ASP A 175 2.92 30.36 -10.81
C ASP A 175 2.26 28.97 -10.72
N PRO A 176 1.19 28.74 -11.50
CA PRO A 176 0.43 27.49 -11.45
C PRO A 176 1.24 26.25 -11.85
N ASP A 177 2.23 26.43 -12.73
CA ASP A 177 3.01 25.35 -13.30
C ASP A 177 4.28 25.02 -12.49
N ALA A 178 4.71 25.89 -11.55
CA ALA A 178 5.88 25.64 -10.70
C ALA A 178 5.60 24.54 -9.68
N LEU A 179 6.65 23.81 -9.30
CA LEU A 179 6.59 22.79 -8.28
C LEU A 179 6.80 23.41 -6.88
N PHE A 180 6.01 22.97 -5.91
CA PHE A 180 6.06 23.41 -4.54
C PHE A 180 6.16 22.26 -3.57
N THR A 181 7.05 22.37 -2.59
CA THR A 181 7.23 21.40 -1.50
C THR A 181 7.38 22.10 -0.15
N TYR A 182 7.39 21.31 0.90
CA TYR A 182 7.78 21.72 2.26
C TYR A 182 8.87 20.76 2.75
N VAL A 183 9.96 21.30 3.30
CA VAL A 183 11.04 20.48 3.82
C VAL A 183 10.73 20.11 5.27
N ASN A 184 10.41 18.83 5.48
CA ASN A 184 10.11 18.27 6.79
C ASN A 184 11.35 17.66 7.43
N TYR A 185 11.25 17.19 8.66
CA TYR A 185 12.30 16.46 9.37
C TYR A 185 11.68 15.42 10.32
N PRO A 186 12.46 14.44 10.84
CA PRO A 186 11.91 13.29 11.58
C PRO A 186 10.97 13.64 12.74
N SER A 187 11.25 14.74 13.45
CA SER A 187 10.45 15.14 14.63
C SER A 187 9.02 15.61 14.31
N THR A 188 8.73 15.93 13.04
CA THR A 188 7.39 16.33 12.56
C THR A 188 6.91 15.51 11.38
N GLU A 189 7.42 14.28 11.21
CA GLU A 189 7.06 13.37 10.10
C GLU A 189 5.55 13.09 9.98
N TYR A 190 4.80 13.25 11.08
CA TYR A 190 3.35 13.07 11.15
C TYR A 190 2.52 14.16 10.47
N LEU A 191 3.13 15.23 9.98
CA LEU A 191 2.41 16.25 9.21
C LEU A 191 2.01 15.67 7.85
N ASP A 192 0.68 15.58 7.61
CA ASP A 192 0.12 15.09 6.36
C ASP A 192 -0.13 16.22 5.38
N LEU A 193 0.70 16.32 4.35
CA LEU A 193 0.71 17.38 3.35
C LEU A 193 0.50 16.80 1.92
N PRO A 194 -0.66 16.15 1.64
CA PRO A 194 -0.88 15.43 0.38
C PRO A 194 -1.04 16.35 -0.84
N PHE A 195 -1.24 17.66 -0.63
CA PHE A 195 -1.41 18.65 -1.70
C PHE A 195 -0.08 19.15 -2.28
N LEU A 196 1.05 18.83 -1.65
CA LEU A 196 2.38 19.19 -2.16
C LEU A 196 2.74 18.35 -3.37
N ASP A 197 3.44 18.94 -4.33
CA ASP A 197 3.82 18.27 -5.57
C ASP A 197 4.77 17.09 -5.30
N PHE A 198 5.67 17.19 -4.33
CA PHE A 198 6.55 16.11 -3.89
C PHE A 198 6.94 16.24 -2.41
N VAL A 199 7.55 15.21 -1.85
CA VAL A 199 7.91 15.12 -0.43
C VAL A 199 9.38 15.39 -0.24
N CYS A 200 9.73 16.25 0.75
CA CYS A 200 11.10 16.54 1.12
C CYS A 200 11.35 16.33 2.60
N PHE A 201 12.51 15.75 2.93
CA PHE A 201 12.97 15.56 4.30
C PHE A 201 14.46 15.93 4.47
N ASN A 202 14.79 16.53 5.60
CA ASN A 202 16.15 16.63 6.11
C ASN A 202 16.40 15.42 7.02
N VAL A 203 17.49 14.65 6.77
CA VAL A 203 17.76 13.42 7.51
C VAL A 203 19.24 13.29 7.83
N TYR A 204 19.61 13.33 9.11
CA TYR A 204 20.97 13.21 9.62
C TYR A 204 21.15 11.93 10.43
N LEU A 205 21.04 10.78 9.76
CA LEU A 205 21.29 9.47 10.37
C LEU A 205 22.68 8.97 9.95
N GLU A 206 23.50 8.68 10.96
CA GLU A 206 24.92 8.35 10.81
C GLU A 206 25.19 6.86 10.68
N ARG A 207 24.15 6.00 10.74
CA ARG A 207 24.26 4.54 10.60
C ARG A 207 23.46 4.09 9.41
N TRP A 208 24.10 3.30 8.53
CA TRP A 208 23.47 2.81 7.30
C TRP A 208 22.11 2.10 7.58
N ALA A 209 22.09 1.17 8.55
CA ALA A 209 20.89 0.40 8.86
C ALA A 209 19.71 1.25 9.36
N ASP A 210 19.98 2.38 10.01
CA ASP A 210 18.95 3.27 10.52
C ASP A 210 18.41 4.18 9.40
N LEU A 211 19.31 4.71 8.56
CA LEU A 211 18.93 5.50 7.39
C LEU A 211 18.12 4.66 6.40
N ASP A 212 18.59 3.47 6.08
CA ASP A 212 17.96 2.54 5.16
C ASP A 212 16.51 2.18 5.58
N LYS A 213 16.29 1.87 6.86
CA LYS A 213 14.94 1.63 7.41
C LYS A 213 14.07 2.89 7.36
N TYR A 214 14.66 4.04 7.66
CA TYR A 214 13.92 5.30 7.67
C TYR A 214 13.52 5.75 6.27
N LEU A 215 14.37 5.55 5.26
CA LEU A 215 14.04 5.80 3.86
C LEU A 215 12.88 4.95 3.38
N ALA A 216 12.82 3.66 3.73
CA ALA A 216 11.69 2.80 3.41
C ALA A 216 10.38 3.34 4.04
N ARG A 217 10.43 3.80 5.29
CA ARG A 217 9.30 4.46 5.94
C ARG A 217 8.87 5.74 5.23
N LEU A 218 9.81 6.62 4.90
CA LEU A 218 9.54 7.87 4.20
C LEU A 218 8.95 7.63 2.80
N GLN A 219 9.37 6.59 2.11
CA GLN A 219 8.80 6.18 0.82
C GLN A 219 7.32 5.80 0.94
N ASN A 220 6.93 5.13 2.03
CA ASN A 220 5.53 4.82 2.30
C ASN A 220 4.72 6.08 2.68
N LEU A 221 5.32 7.05 3.37
CA LEU A 221 4.70 8.35 3.64
C LEU A 221 4.57 9.21 2.36
N ALA A 222 5.52 9.09 1.43
CA ALA A 222 5.48 9.79 0.15
C ALA A 222 4.41 9.22 -0.80
N ASP A 223 4.02 7.95 -0.60
CA ASP A 223 3.07 7.21 -1.44
C ASP A 223 3.50 7.23 -2.92
N GLU A 224 2.68 7.72 -3.84
CA GLU A 224 2.99 7.80 -5.27
C GLU A 224 3.82 9.02 -5.68
N ARG A 225 4.14 9.90 -4.73
CA ARG A 225 4.92 11.14 -4.99
C ARG A 225 6.42 10.90 -4.91
N PRO A 226 7.24 11.70 -5.60
CA PRO A 226 8.69 11.70 -5.43
C PRO A 226 9.09 12.02 -3.98
N LEU A 227 10.16 11.38 -3.52
CA LEU A 227 10.82 11.69 -2.25
C LEU A 227 12.21 12.26 -2.55
N VAL A 228 12.53 13.43 -2.00
CA VAL A 228 13.84 14.04 -2.06
C VAL A 228 14.38 14.22 -0.64
N ILE A 229 15.58 13.74 -0.39
CA ILE A 229 16.30 14.03 0.85
C ILE A 229 17.02 15.35 0.64
N ALA A 230 16.46 16.39 1.27
CA ALA A 230 16.86 17.77 1.03
C ALA A 230 18.06 18.25 1.87
N GLU A 231 18.42 17.49 2.90
CA GLU A 231 19.67 17.61 3.62
C GLU A 231 20.13 16.25 4.13
N LEU A 232 21.40 15.95 3.85
CA LEU A 232 22.17 14.88 4.46
C LEU A 232 23.62 15.34 4.60
N GLY A 233 24.33 14.87 5.59
CA GLY A 233 25.70 15.33 5.83
C GLY A 233 26.28 14.85 7.15
N LEU A 234 27.56 15.09 7.32
CA LEU A 234 28.31 14.86 8.54
C LEU A 234 29.32 15.99 8.75
N ASP A 235 29.45 16.45 9.98
CA ASP A 235 30.39 17.47 10.35
C ASP A 235 31.83 16.91 10.38
N SER A 236 32.69 17.41 9.50
CA SER A 236 34.10 16.97 9.41
C SER A 236 34.97 17.41 10.58
N ARG A 237 34.60 18.50 11.28
CA ARG A 237 35.33 18.97 12.47
C ARG A 237 35.26 17.97 13.61
N ARG A 238 34.11 17.30 13.77
CA ARG A 238 33.88 16.29 14.83
C ARG A 238 34.29 14.89 14.41
N ASN A 239 34.14 14.57 13.13
CA ASN A 239 34.27 13.20 12.62
C ASN A 239 35.49 13.00 11.70
N GLY A 240 36.25 14.06 11.43
CA GLY A 240 37.35 14.06 10.46
C GLY A 240 36.87 14.11 9.00
N ALA A 241 37.71 14.61 8.11
CA ALA A 241 37.41 14.74 6.67
C ALA A 241 37.19 13.39 5.98
N GLY A 242 37.87 12.32 6.40
CA GLY A 242 37.64 10.94 5.92
C GLY A 242 36.27 10.42 6.34
N GLY A 243 35.90 10.54 7.61
CA GLY A 243 34.60 10.13 8.10
C GLY A 243 33.44 10.85 7.42
N GLN A 244 33.61 12.15 7.11
CA GLN A 244 32.63 12.91 6.32
C GLN A 244 32.49 12.34 4.90
N ALA A 245 33.60 12.06 4.22
CA ALA A 245 33.61 11.53 2.87
C ALA A 245 32.94 10.15 2.79
N ASP A 246 33.33 9.24 3.69
CA ASP A 246 32.75 7.90 3.77
C ASP A 246 31.24 7.97 4.04
N SER A 247 30.81 8.84 4.99
CA SER A 247 29.40 8.96 5.34
C SER A 247 28.57 9.48 4.17
N LEU A 248 28.98 10.57 3.52
CA LEU A 248 28.26 11.11 2.36
C LEU A 248 28.18 10.13 1.20
N GLY A 249 29.27 9.38 0.93
CA GLY A 249 29.31 8.37 -0.12
C GLY A 249 28.22 7.31 0.04
N TRP A 250 28.15 6.66 1.22
CA TRP A 250 27.13 5.62 1.44
C TRP A 250 25.73 6.20 1.65
N GLN A 251 25.57 7.39 2.25
CA GLN A 251 24.26 8.01 2.41
C GLN A 251 23.59 8.31 1.06
N ILE A 252 24.34 8.89 0.11
CA ILE A 252 23.84 9.18 -1.23
C ILE A 252 23.41 7.90 -1.94
N ARG A 253 24.27 6.85 -1.93
CA ARG A 253 23.91 5.55 -2.53
C ARG A 253 22.65 4.98 -1.91
N ALA A 254 22.54 4.94 -0.57
CA ALA A 254 21.36 4.43 0.13
C ALA A 254 20.07 5.19 -0.26
N VAL A 255 20.14 6.51 -0.45
CA VAL A 255 19.00 7.32 -0.88
C VAL A 255 18.47 6.87 -2.24
N PHE A 256 19.35 6.67 -3.23
CA PHE A 256 18.93 6.29 -4.59
C PHE A 256 18.58 4.80 -4.69
N GLU A 257 19.29 3.93 -3.98
CA GLU A 257 18.97 2.50 -3.87
C GLU A 257 17.57 2.27 -3.25
N ASN A 258 17.13 3.16 -2.34
CA ASN A 258 15.77 3.16 -1.81
C ASN A 258 14.74 3.88 -2.73
N GLY A 259 15.14 4.26 -3.94
CA GLY A 259 14.25 4.83 -4.95
C GLY A 259 13.83 6.28 -4.72
N CYS A 260 14.60 7.05 -3.98
CA CYS A 260 14.37 8.49 -3.86
C CYS A 260 14.69 9.21 -5.18
N ALA A 261 13.94 10.29 -5.45
CA ALA A 261 14.15 11.12 -6.63
C ALA A 261 15.38 12.03 -6.51
N GLY A 262 15.95 12.18 -5.30
CA GLY A 262 17.11 13.02 -5.12
C GLY A 262 17.72 13.05 -3.73
N ALA A 263 18.97 13.48 -3.69
CA ALA A 263 19.78 13.72 -2.50
C ALA A 263 20.46 15.09 -2.62
N ILE A 264 20.46 15.86 -1.53
CA ILE A 264 21.11 17.17 -1.46
C ILE A 264 22.10 17.17 -0.29
N ALA A 265 23.37 17.26 -0.58
CA ALA A 265 24.42 17.34 0.44
C ALA A 265 24.41 18.69 1.16
N PHE A 266 24.46 18.67 2.46
CA PHE A 266 24.65 19.85 3.29
C PHE A 266 26.13 19.91 3.71
N ALA A 267 26.97 20.87 3.22
CA ALA A 267 26.70 21.96 2.32
C ALA A 267 27.84 22.12 1.31
N TRP A 268 27.83 23.13 0.40
CA TRP A 268 28.93 23.38 -0.54
C TRP A 268 30.23 23.81 0.17
N THR A 269 30.09 24.70 1.17
CA THR A 269 31.26 25.24 1.88
C THR A 269 30.99 25.24 3.40
N ASP A 270 32.06 25.28 4.18
CA ASP A 270 32.01 25.47 5.65
C ASP A 270 31.58 26.88 6.06
N GLU A 271 31.44 27.80 5.12
CA GLU A 271 30.94 29.15 5.37
C GLU A 271 29.44 29.15 5.51
N TRP A 272 28.93 29.63 6.66
CA TRP A 272 27.51 29.65 6.94
C TRP A 272 27.17 30.84 7.84
N HIS A 273 26.13 31.62 7.48
CA HIS A 273 25.64 32.73 8.26
C HIS A 273 24.18 32.54 8.66
N ARG A 274 23.85 32.69 9.94
CA ARG A 274 22.47 32.54 10.41
C ARG A 274 22.23 33.43 11.62
N GLY A 275 21.05 34.09 11.66
CA GLY A 275 20.61 34.89 12.81
C GLY A 275 21.53 36.06 13.14
N GLY A 276 22.24 36.62 12.15
CA GLY A 276 23.17 37.74 12.32
C GLY A 276 24.60 37.35 12.73
N TYR A 277 24.92 36.05 12.75
CA TYR A 277 26.21 35.51 13.16
C TYR A 277 26.76 34.53 12.14
N ASP A 278 28.07 34.53 11.95
CA ASP A 278 28.76 33.47 11.22
C ASP A 278 28.86 32.23 12.12
N ILE A 279 28.51 31.08 11.56
CA ILE A 279 28.62 29.83 12.27
C ILE A 279 30.02 29.26 12.04
N GLU A 280 30.88 29.36 13.06
CA GLU A 280 32.29 28.97 12.95
C GLU A 280 32.57 27.52 13.43
N ASP A 281 31.62 26.89 14.10
CA ASP A 281 31.74 25.55 14.70
C ASP A 281 31.12 24.44 13.85
N TRP A 282 30.67 24.72 12.61
CA TRP A 282 30.14 23.80 11.64
C TRP A 282 31.08 23.65 10.43
N ASP A 283 31.53 22.44 10.17
CA ASP A 283 32.37 22.10 9.00
C ASP A 283 31.73 20.99 8.15
N PHE A 284 30.46 21.22 7.72
CA PHE A 284 29.69 20.32 6.84
C PHE A 284 30.02 20.46 5.36
N GLY A 285 30.74 21.49 4.97
CA GLY A 285 31.05 21.79 3.57
C GLY A 285 31.78 20.70 2.84
N LEU A 286 31.48 20.55 1.54
CA LEU A 286 32.28 19.78 0.57
C LEU A 286 33.61 20.50 0.26
N THR A 287 33.64 21.81 0.52
CA THR A 287 34.83 22.65 0.44
C THR A 287 35.03 23.41 1.76
N THR A 288 36.27 23.85 2.02
CA THR A 288 36.56 24.74 3.16
C THR A 288 35.96 26.13 2.94
N ARG A 289 36.08 27.01 3.96
CA ARG A 289 35.65 28.43 3.85
C ARG A 289 36.36 29.15 2.70
N GLU A 290 37.63 28.77 2.39
CA GLU A 290 38.42 29.27 1.27
C GLU A 290 38.14 28.54 -0.03
N ARG A 291 37.06 27.75 -0.14
CA ARG A 291 36.67 26.97 -1.35
C ARG A 291 37.67 25.89 -1.76
N LYS A 292 38.58 25.44 -0.85
CA LYS A 292 39.46 24.28 -1.11
C LYS A 292 38.66 22.97 -1.02
N PRO A 293 38.78 22.10 -2.03
CA PRO A 293 38.05 20.79 -2.01
C PRO A 293 38.44 19.92 -0.81
N LYS A 294 37.46 19.33 -0.15
CA LYS A 294 37.65 18.27 0.85
C LYS A 294 37.49 16.88 0.19
N PRO A 295 37.95 15.78 0.82
CA PRO A 295 37.73 14.42 0.33
C PRO A 295 36.24 14.11 0.07
N ALA A 296 35.34 14.72 0.82
CA ALA A 296 33.90 14.59 0.66
C ALA A 296 33.39 15.00 -0.74
N LEU A 297 34.02 15.99 -1.41
CA LEU A 297 33.62 16.39 -2.76
C LEU A 297 33.87 15.27 -3.77
N ALA A 298 34.99 14.55 -3.66
CA ALA A 298 35.30 13.41 -4.52
C ALA A 298 34.31 12.25 -4.27
N ALA A 299 34.03 11.93 -3.00
CA ALA A 299 33.07 10.90 -2.63
C ALA A 299 31.66 11.17 -3.15
N VAL A 300 31.20 12.44 -3.06
CA VAL A 300 29.92 12.88 -3.61
C VAL A 300 29.89 12.75 -5.13
N ARG A 301 30.95 13.19 -5.83
CA ARG A 301 31.08 13.04 -7.29
C ARG A 301 30.98 11.59 -7.73
N GLU A 302 31.67 10.68 -7.05
CA GLU A 302 31.64 9.24 -7.33
C GLU A 302 30.24 8.68 -7.11
N ALA A 303 29.62 8.94 -5.96
CA ALA A 303 28.27 8.47 -5.66
C ALA A 303 27.22 9.01 -6.66
N TYR A 304 27.33 10.28 -7.10
CA TYR A 304 26.44 10.83 -8.12
C TYR A 304 26.66 10.30 -9.53
N ALA A 305 27.84 9.80 -9.83
CA ALA A 305 28.15 9.19 -11.13
C ALA A 305 27.57 7.77 -11.28
N GLU A 306 27.26 7.10 -10.17
CA GLU A 306 26.80 5.70 -10.12
C GLU A 306 25.26 5.54 -10.08
N LEU A 307 24.48 6.61 -10.31
CA LEU A 307 23.03 6.60 -10.14
C LEU A 307 22.25 5.92 -11.27
N PRO A 308 21.14 5.24 -10.95
CA PRO A 308 20.70 4.88 -9.59
C PRO A 308 21.47 3.70 -8.99
N PHE A 309 22.26 2.99 -9.79
CA PHE A 309 23.11 1.86 -9.41
C PHE A 309 24.45 1.89 -10.17
N PRO A 310 25.52 1.35 -9.59
CA PRO A 310 26.82 1.26 -10.27
C PRO A 310 26.74 0.48 -11.59
N ASN A 311 27.45 0.96 -12.62
CA ASN A 311 27.47 0.32 -13.94
C ASN A 311 28.13 -1.07 -13.97
N GLN A 312 28.89 -1.45 -12.93
CA GLN A 312 29.66 -2.70 -12.86
C GLN A 312 28.94 -3.83 -12.10
N HIS A 313 27.63 -3.75 -11.88
CA HIS A 313 26.88 -4.81 -11.22
C HIS A 313 26.74 -6.04 -12.13
N GLU A 314 27.01 -7.23 -11.59
CA GLU A 314 26.61 -8.50 -12.22
C GLU A 314 25.11 -8.72 -12.00
N TRP A 315 24.33 -8.24 -12.94
CA TRP A 315 22.89 -8.31 -12.87
C TRP A 315 22.36 -9.71 -13.21
N PRO A 316 21.45 -10.32 -12.39
CA PRO A 316 20.81 -11.60 -12.68
C PRO A 316 19.99 -11.55 -13.97
N ALA A 317 19.86 -12.68 -14.65
CA ALA A 317 18.99 -12.80 -15.81
C ALA A 317 17.52 -12.75 -15.40
N ILE A 318 16.72 -11.91 -16.07
CA ILE A 318 15.28 -11.74 -15.80
C ILE A 318 14.48 -12.08 -17.04
N SER A 319 13.46 -12.94 -16.86
CA SER A 319 12.43 -13.18 -17.88
C SER A 319 11.19 -12.35 -17.54
N VAL A 320 10.84 -11.40 -18.41
CA VAL A 320 9.61 -10.60 -18.29
C VAL A 320 8.49 -11.32 -19.02
N VAL A 321 7.43 -11.68 -18.30
CA VAL A 321 6.25 -12.36 -18.84
C VAL A 321 5.07 -11.41 -18.93
N VAL A 322 4.54 -11.23 -20.13
CA VAL A 322 3.33 -10.45 -20.43
C VAL A 322 2.23 -11.42 -20.86
N CYS A 323 1.17 -11.52 -20.05
CA CYS A 323 -0.01 -12.35 -20.40
C CYS A 323 -1.09 -11.46 -21.01
N SER A 324 -1.60 -11.81 -22.19
CA SER A 324 -2.61 -11.00 -22.89
C SER A 324 -3.78 -11.82 -23.43
N TYR A 325 -4.98 -11.27 -23.23
CA TYR A 325 -6.23 -11.74 -23.84
C TYR A 325 -7.08 -10.57 -24.32
N ASN A 326 -7.15 -10.37 -25.64
CA ASN A 326 -7.82 -9.23 -26.29
C ASN A 326 -7.27 -7.89 -25.81
N GLY A 327 -5.94 -7.75 -25.78
CA GLY A 327 -5.19 -6.59 -25.30
C GLY A 327 -4.73 -5.62 -26.37
N ALA A 328 -5.22 -5.72 -27.62
CA ALA A 328 -4.77 -4.91 -28.77
C ALA A 328 -4.75 -3.40 -28.52
N ARG A 329 -5.57 -2.90 -27.57
CA ARG A 329 -5.63 -1.47 -27.24
C ARG A 329 -4.43 -0.98 -26.43
N THR A 330 -3.83 -1.81 -25.60
CA THR A 330 -2.85 -1.40 -24.58
C THR A 330 -1.51 -2.11 -24.68
N ILE A 331 -1.47 -3.28 -25.31
CA ILE A 331 -0.24 -4.07 -25.41
C ILE A 331 0.91 -3.33 -26.11
N ARG A 332 0.61 -2.39 -27.02
CA ARG A 332 1.64 -1.57 -27.66
C ARG A 332 2.37 -0.69 -26.66
N ASP A 333 1.64 -0.02 -25.75
CA ASP A 333 2.23 0.82 -24.70
C ASP A 333 3.09 -0.01 -23.76
N CYS A 334 2.65 -1.25 -23.43
CA CYS A 334 3.43 -2.21 -22.64
C CYS A 334 4.75 -2.55 -23.32
N LEU A 335 4.70 -2.98 -24.57
CA LEU A 335 5.88 -3.43 -25.32
C LEU A 335 6.85 -2.27 -25.62
N ASP A 336 6.35 -1.07 -25.94
CA ASP A 336 7.16 0.15 -26.06
C ASP A 336 7.86 0.52 -24.74
N GLY A 337 7.17 0.33 -23.61
CA GLY A 337 7.75 0.51 -22.28
C GLY A 337 8.88 -0.47 -21.99
N LEU A 338 8.69 -1.75 -22.34
CA LEU A 338 9.69 -2.79 -22.19
C LEU A 338 10.94 -2.55 -23.07
N GLN A 339 10.79 -1.95 -24.26
CA GLN A 339 11.93 -1.56 -25.11
C GLN A 339 12.78 -0.43 -24.51
N ARG A 340 12.23 0.37 -23.60
CA ARG A 340 12.91 1.49 -22.92
C ARG A 340 13.58 1.09 -21.60
N LEU A 341 13.54 -0.19 -21.24
CA LEU A 341 14.18 -0.67 -20.01
C LEU A 341 15.70 -0.48 -20.05
N SER A 342 16.23 0.09 -18.99
CA SER A 342 17.66 0.24 -18.74
C SER A 342 18.16 -0.94 -17.89
N TYR A 343 18.22 -2.14 -18.49
CA TYR A 343 18.66 -3.36 -17.83
C TYR A 343 19.42 -4.26 -18.84
N PRO A 344 20.61 -4.80 -18.52
CA PRO A 344 21.46 -5.43 -19.51
C PRO A 344 21.08 -6.87 -19.88
N ASN A 345 20.40 -7.60 -18.99
CA ASN A 345 20.23 -9.05 -19.12
C ASN A 345 18.78 -9.48 -18.88
N PHE A 346 17.93 -9.30 -19.89
CA PHE A 346 16.53 -9.74 -19.83
C PHE A 346 16.00 -10.24 -21.17
N GLU A 347 14.94 -11.05 -21.10
CA GLU A 347 14.12 -11.47 -22.22
C GLU A 347 12.65 -11.12 -21.99
N VAL A 348 11.89 -11.00 -23.07
CA VAL A 348 10.44 -10.74 -23.01
C VAL A 348 9.69 -11.91 -23.63
N ILE A 349 8.75 -12.47 -22.87
CA ILE A 349 7.86 -13.55 -23.27
C ILE A 349 6.43 -13.05 -23.25
N VAL A 350 5.78 -12.98 -24.41
CA VAL A 350 4.36 -12.64 -24.53
C VAL A 350 3.55 -13.92 -24.65
N VAL A 351 2.65 -14.16 -23.71
CA VAL A 351 1.72 -15.30 -23.76
C VAL A 351 0.35 -14.80 -24.16
N ASN A 352 -0.03 -15.11 -25.41
CA ASN A 352 -1.36 -14.82 -25.96
C ASN A 352 -2.31 -15.96 -25.59
N ASP A 353 -3.23 -15.74 -24.65
CA ASP A 353 -4.23 -16.70 -24.17
C ASP A 353 -5.47 -16.76 -25.10
N GLY A 354 -5.25 -17.00 -26.38
CA GLY A 354 -6.31 -17.19 -27.37
C GLY A 354 -7.08 -15.90 -27.72
N SER A 355 -6.40 -14.78 -27.87
CA SER A 355 -7.00 -13.50 -28.31
C SER A 355 -7.65 -13.64 -29.70
N ARG A 356 -8.73 -12.86 -29.88
CA ARG A 356 -9.51 -12.79 -31.14
C ARG A 356 -9.37 -11.45 -31.87
N ASP A 357 -8.61 -10.55 -31.27
CA ASP A 357 -8.25 -9.22 -31.81
C ASP A 357 -6.81 -9.21 -32.35
N ASP A 358 -6.29 -8.05 -32.70
CA ASP A 358 -4.96 -7.87 -33.31
C ASP A 358 -3.79 -8.05 -32.32
N THR A 359 -4.03 -8.48 -31.07
CA THR A 359 -3.00 -8.68 -30.01
C THR A 359 -1.80 -9.48 -30.54
N PRO A 360 -1.97 -10.70 -31.14
CA PRO A 360 -0.82 -11.47 -31.60
C PRO A 360 -0.13 -10.87 -32.82
N ALA A 361 -0.83 -10.07 -33.64
CA ALA A 361 -0.22 -9.35 -34.75
C ALA A 361 0.69 -8.24 -34.25
N ILE A 362 0.22 -7.45 -33.29
CA ILE A 362 1.00 -6.36 -32.66
C ILE A 362 2.23 -6.95 -31.96
N ALA A 363 2.09 -8.02 -31.19
CA ALA A 363 3.21 -8.63 -30.48
C ALA A 363 4.35 -9.09 -31.43
N ARG A 364 4.04 -9.53 -32.66
CA ARG A 364 5.03 -9.91 -33.66
C ARG A 364 5.84 -8.75 -34.24
N GLU A 365 5.40 -7.52 -34.04
CA GLU A 365 6.16 -6.33 -34.47
C GLU A 365 7.37 -6.06 -33.55
N TYR A 366 7.45 -6.75 -32.41
CA TYR A 366 8.48 -6.54 -31.38
C TYR A 366 9.42 -7.75 -31.25
N PRO A 367 10.66 -7.55 -30.79
CA PRO A 367 11.62 -8.63 -30.54
C PRO A 367 11.29 -9.39 -29.26
N VAL A 368 10.20 -10.13 -29.26
CA VAL A 368 9.70 -10.89 -28.11
C VAL A 368 9.45 -12.35 -28.48
N THR A 369 9.50 -13.24 -27.52
CA THR A 369 9.07 -14.64 -27.68
C THR A 369 7.55 -14.70 -27.53
N LEU A 370 6.83 -14.87 -28.65
CA LEU A 370 5.36 -14.98 -28.64
C LEU A 370 4.92 -16.44 -28.54
N ILE A 371 4.20 -16.79 -27.47
CA ILE A 371 3.57 -18.08 -27.25
C ILE A 371 2.05 -17.90 -27.36
N SER A 372 1.41 -18.59 -28.31
CA SER A 372 -0.05 -18.54 -28.45
C SER A 372 -0.68 -19.86 -28.00
N THR A 373 -1.68 -19.77 -27.12
CA THR A 373 -2.42 -20.89 -26.56
C THR A 373 -3.92 -20.73 -26.82
N GLU A 374 -4.70 -21.78 -26.56
CA GLU A 374 -6.14 -21.63 -26.40
C GLU A 374 -6.44 -20.89 -25.09
N ASN A 375 -7.59 -20.18 -25.03
CA ASN A 375 -7.96 -19.47 -23.82
C ASN A 375 -8.22 -20.42 -22.64
N ARG A 376 -7.23 -20.49 -21.75
CA ARG A 376 -7.26 -21.28 -20.49
C ARG A 376 -7.32 -20.39 -19.24
N GLY A 377 -7.19 -19.10 -19.40
CA GLY A 377 -7.22 -18.10 -18.31
C GLY A 377 -5.85 -17.70 -17.80
N LEU A 378 -5.82 -16.58 -17.05
CA LEU A 378 -4.63 -15.86 -16.65
C LEU A 378 -3.58 -16.72 -15.93
N SER A 379 -3.98 -17.54 -14.94
CA SER A 379 -3.04 -18.41 -14.22
C SER A 379 -2.29 -19.40 -15.13
N ASN A 380 -3.01 -19.99 -16.10
CA ASN A 380 -2.37 -20.89 -17.08
C ASN A 380 -1.41 -20.12 -18.00
N ALA A 381 -1.78 -18.92 -18.44
CA ALA A 381 -0.89 -18.08 -19.24
C ALA A 381 0.38 -17.71 -18.48
N ARG A 382 0.26 -17.34 -17.18
CA ARG A 382 1.40 -17.07 -16.31
C ARG A 382 2.30 -18.29 -16.11
N ASN A 383 1.72 -19.48 -15.93
CA ASN A 383 2.49 -20.72 -15.81
C ASN A 383 3.23 -21.04 -17.11
N THR A 384 2.56 -20.91 -18.27
CA THR A 384 3.20 -21.11 -19.59
C THR A 384 4.39 -20.17 -19.77
N GLY A 385 4.26 -18.92 -19.34
CA GLY A 385 5.36 -17.96 -19.36
C GLY A 385 6.51 -18.35 -18.42
N ALA A 386 6.21 -18.81 -17.20
CA ALA A 386 7.22 -19.27 -16.23
C ALA A 386 7.98 -20.52 -16.69
N GLU A 387 7.29 -21.44 -17.37
CA GLU A 387 7.89 -22.65 -17.95
C GLU A 387 8.85 -22.31 -19.10
N ALA A 388 8.50 -21.32 -19.91
CA ALA A 388 9.33 -20.85 -21.03
C ALA A 388 10.48 -19.92 -20.59
N ALA A 389 10.43 -19.37 -19.37
CA ALA A 389 11.42 -18.45 -18.84
C ALA A 389 12.78 -19.11 -18.63
N SER A 390 13.85 -18.47 -19.08
CA SER A 390 15.23 -18.90 -18.87
C SER A 390 15.91 -18.17 -17.70
N GLY A 391 15.40 -17.00 -17.31
CA GLY A 391 15.97 -16.16 -16.27
C GLY A 391 15.87 -16.75 -14.85
N GLU A 392 16.76 -16.34 -13.98
CA GLU A 392 16.74 -16.67 -12.54
C GLU A 392 15.53 -16.04 -11.84
N ILE A 393 15.11 -14.88 -12.33
CA ILE A 393 13.95 -14.13 -11.87
C ILE A 393 12.90 -14.11 -12.98
N VAL A 394 11.63 -14.34 -12.62
CA VAL A 394 10.49 -14.17 -13.52
C VAL A 394 9.68 -12.97 -13.04
N ALA A 395 9.60 -11.94 -13.87
CA ALA A 395 8.85 -10.71 -13.60
C ALA A 395 7.57 -10.68 -14.45
N TYR A 396 6.42 -10.44 -13.83
CA TYR A 396 5.13 -10.34 -14.51
C TYR A 396 4.69 -8.90 -14.58
N ILE A 397 4.18 -8.52 -15.73
CA ILE A 397 3.52 -7.24 -15.99
C ILE A 397 2.28 -7.49 -16.85
N ASP A 398 1.17 -6.79 -16.57
CA ASP A 398 -0.05 -6.94 -17.36
C ASP A 398 0.07 -6.20 -18.71
N ASP A 399 -0.69 -6.61 -19.71
CA ASP A 399 -0.69 -6.02 -21.06
C ASP A 399 -1.30 -4.62 -21.12
N ASP A 400 -1.92 -4.16 -20.02
CA ASP A 400 -2.41 -2.80 -19.81
C ASP A 400 -1.54 -2.00 -18.81
N ALA A 401 -0.26 -2.43 -18.65
CA ALA A 401 0.74 -1.74 -17.87
C ALA A 401 2.06 -1.60 -18.64
N TYR A 402 2.83 -0.55 -18.34
CA TYR A 402 4.19 -0.39 -18.87
C TYR A 402 5.17 0.02 -17.78
N PRO A 403 6.42 -0.47 -17.81
CA PRO A 403 7.36 -0.28 -16.73
C PRO A 403 8.06 1.09 -16.78
N ASP A 404 8.54 1.53 -15.60
CA ASP A 404 9.57 2.57 -15.50
C ASP A 404 10.91 2.02 -16.06
N PRO A 405 11.77 2.86 -16.70
CA PRO A 405 13.02 2.40 -17.28
C PRO A 405 13.96 1.64 -16.33
N HIS A 406 13.93 1.91 -15.03
CA HIS A 406 14.76 1.22 -14.02
C HIS A 406 14.00 0.16 -13.20
N TRP A 407 12.79 -0.21 -13.63
CA TRP A 407 11.94 -1.20 -12.94
C TRP A 407 12.69 -2.51 -12.61
N LEU A 408 13.34 -3.11 -13.61
CA LEU A 408 14.10 -4.36 -13.42
C LEU A 408 15.33 -4.17 -12.52
N SER A 409 15.99 -3.00 -12.58
CA SER A 409 17.17 -2.73 -11.74
C SER A 409 16.79 -2.69 -10.26
N TYR A 410 15.67 -2.08 -9.90
CA TYR A 410 15.18 -2.05 -8.51
C TYR A 410 14.71 -3.42 -8.03
N LEU A 411 14.03 -4.21 -8.88
CA LEU A 411 13.67 -5.59 -8.57
C LEU A 411 14.91 -6.46 -8.34
N ALA A 412 15.85 -6.42 -9.28
CA ALA A 412 17.10 -7.19 -9.21
C ALA A 412 17.92 -6.85 -7.97
N HIS A 413 18.12 -5.54 -7.69
CA HIS A 413 18.83 -5.09 -6.48
C HIS A 413 18.19 -5.65 -5.22
N THR A 414 16.86 -5.62 -5.12
CA THR A 414 16.15 -6.18 -3.97
C THR A 414 16.39 -7.69 -3.84
N PHE A 415 16.34 -8.45 -4.94
CA PHE A 415 16.64 -9.88 -4.89
C PHE A 415 18.10 -10.19 -4.54
N MET A 416 19.05 -9.36 -4.99
CA MET A 416 20.48 -9.53 -4.69
C MET A 416 20.81 -9.25 -3.23
N THR A 417 20.13 -8.27 -2.62
CA THR A 417 20.43 -7.81 -1.25
C THR A 417 19.56 -8.48 -0.16
N THR A 418 18.57 -9.28 -0.57
CA THR A 418 17.63 -9.94 0.36
C THR A 418 17.38 -11.41 0.02
N THR A 419 16.71 -12.11 0.92
CA THR A 419 16.26 -13.51 0.74
C THR A 419 14.79 -13.61 0.30
N TYR A 420 14.16 -12.55 -0.17
CA TYR A 420 12.77 -12.59 -0.62
C TYR A 420 12.56 -13.59 -1.75
N ALA A 421 11.48 -14.36 -1.67
CA ALA A 421 11.05 -15.27 -2.73
C ALA A 421 10.27 -14.55 -3.85
N ALA A 422 9.62 -13.45 -3.49
CA ALA A 422 8.92 -12.58 -4.43
C ALA A 422 9.13 -11.10 -4.05
N VAL A 423 9.04 -10.20 -5.04
CA VAL A 423 9.15 -8.76 -4.86
C VAL A 423 8.13 -8.08 -5.76
N GLY A 424 7.45 -7.07 -5.24
CA GLY A 424 6.57 -6.21 -6.02
C GLY A 424 6.91 -4.73 -5.87
N GLY A 425 6.18 -3.89 -6.58
CA GLY A 425 6.31 -2.45 -6.52
C GLY A 425 4.98 -1.74 -6.79
N PRO A 426 4.96 -0.40 -6.75
CA PRO A 426 3.76 0.38 -6.99
C PRO A 426 3.30 0.29 -8.44
N ASN A 427 1.98 0.46 -8.62
CA ASN A 427 1.33 0.55 -9.92
C ASN A 427 0.54 1.86 -9.99
N ILE A 428 1.01 2.82 -10.75
CA ILE A 428 0.51 4.19 -10.79
C ILE A 428 -0.31 4.38 -12.07
N ALA A 429 -1.41 5.13 -11.98
CA ALA A 429 -2.18 5.47 -13.17
C ALA A 429 -1.39 6.42 -14.08
N PRO A 430 -1.25 6.14 -15.39
CA PRO A 430 -0.54 7.02 -16.29
C PRO A 430 -1.32 8.34 -16.48
N PRO A 431 -0.61 9.46 -16.66
CA PRO A 431 -1.26 10.73 -16.97
C PRO A 431 -1.89 10.65 -18.37
N GLY A 432 -3.11 11.15 -18.53
CA GLY A 432 -3.75 11.27 -19.83
C GLY A 432 -4.72 10.15 -20.21
N ASP A 433 -4.98 9.16 -19.38
CA ASP A 433 -5.98 8.10 -19.62
C ASP A 433 -7.41 8.60 -19.70
N GLY A 434 -7.62 9.86 -19.40
CA GLY A 434 -8.90 10.53 -19.45
C GLY A 434 -9.61 10.60 -18.08
N PRO A 435 -10.63 11.48 -17.99
CA PRO A 435 -11.19 11.88 -16.70
C PRO A 435 -11.90 10.74 -15.94
N ILE A 436 -12.47 9.77 -16.65
CA ILE A 436 -13.12 8.61 -15.98
C ILE A 436 -12.05 7.69 -15.40
N ALA A 437 -10.97 7.42 -16.14
CA ALA A 437 -9.87 6.58 -15.66
C ALA A 437 -9.17 7.22 -14.43
N GLU A 438 -9.00 8.54 -14.42
CA GLU A 438 -8.49 9.30 -13.29
C GLU A 438 -9.41 9.16 -12.06
N CYS A 439 -10.73 9.32 -12.22
CA CYS A 439 -11.68 9.05 -11.11
C CYS A 439 -11.63 7.59 -10.64
N VAL A 440 -11.46 6.63 -11.55
CA VAL A 440 -11.32 5.20 -11.21
C VAL A 440 -10.02 4.95 -10.45
N ALA A 441 -8.93 5.65 -10.78
CA ALA A 441 -7.66 5.54 -10.04
C ALA A 441 -7.81 5.92 -8.55
N HIS A 442 -8.66 6.91 -8.25
CA HIS A 442 -8.98 7.35 -6.90
C HIS A 442 -10.18 6.63 -6.27
N SER A 443 -10.67 5.55 -6.89
CA SER A 443 -11.84 4.79 -6.43
C SER A 443 -11.41 3.42 -5.90
N PRO A 444 -12.21 2.79 -5.00
CA PRO A 444 -11.83 1.52 -4.40
C PRO A 444 -11.83 0.37 -5.41
N GLY A 445 -10.99 -0.64 -5.15
CA GLY A 445 -10.89 -1.86 -5.96
C GLY A 445 -9.90 -1.77 -7.12
N GLY A 446 -8.96 -0.83 -7.07
CA GLY A 446 -7.73 -0.90 -7.85
C GLY A 446 -6.78 -1.99 -7.33
N PRO A 447 -5.71 -2.32 -8.07
CA PRO A 447 -4.67 -3.23 -7.59
C PRO A 447 -3.85 -2.53 -6.50
N VAL A 448 -4.04 -2.96 -5.25
CA VAL A 448 -3.34 -2.44 -4.07
C VAL A 448 -2.41 -3.48 -3.50
N HIS A 449 -1.31 -3.05 -2.90
CA HIS A 449 -0.43 -3.92 -2.14
C HIS A 449 -0.78 -3.90 -0.64
N VAL A 450 -0.41 -4.96 0.07
CA VAL A 450 -0.59 -5.07 1.52
C VAL A 450 0.75 -5.26 2.15
N LEU A 451 1.17 -4.34 3.01
CA LEU A 451 2.47 -4.36 3.67
C LEU A 451 2.34 -4.76 5.14
N LEU A 452 3.17 -5.71 5.57
CA LEU A 452 3.34 -6.11 6.97
C LEU A 452 4.17 -5.09 7.76
N ASN A 453 5.16 -4.51 7.10
CA ASN A 453 6.00 -3.42 7.58
C ASN A 453 6.43 -2.56 6.38
N ASP A 454 7.40 -1.67 6.53
CA ASP A 454 7.82 -0.76 5.45
C ASP A 454 8.48 -1.45 4.25
N ARG A 455 8.78 -2.75 4.31
CA ARG A 455 9.45 -3.55 3.26
C ARG A 455 8.83 -4.91 2.99
N ASP A 456 8.36 -5.59 4.04
CA ASP A 456 7.76 -6.92 3.90
C ASP A 456 6.30 -6.77 3.47
N ALA A 457 5.91 -7.45 2.40
CA ALA A 457 4.54 -7.47 1.91
C ALA A 457 3.81 -8.77 2.29
N GLU A 458 2.52 -8.66 2.57
CA GLU A 458 1.60 -9.79 2.63
C GLU A 458 1.04 -10.12 1.24
N HIS A 459 0.84 -9.08 0.41
CA HIS A 459 0.32 -9.21 -0.94
C HIS A 459 0.92 -8.16 -1.87
N ILE A 460 1.28 -8.58 -3.07
CA ILE A 460 1.70 -7.76 -4.21
C ILE A 460 0.76 -8.02 -5.39
N PRO A 461 0.26 -6.99 -6.09
CA PRO A 461 -0.71 -7.16 -7.17
C PRO A 461 -0.08 -7.72 -8.45
N GLY A 462 -0.87 -8.51 -9.18
CA GLY A 462 -0.46 -9.25 -10.35
C GLY A 462 0.08 -8.43 -11.53
N CYS A 463 -0.22 -7.14 -11.57
CA CYS A 463 0.28 -6.24 -12.62
C CYS A 463 1.73 -5.79 -12.40
N ASN A 464 2.32 -6.08 -11.22
CA ASN A 464 3.71 -5.73 -10.89
C ASN A 464 4.25 -6.67 -9.81
N MET A 465 4.65 -7.87 -10.20
CA MET A 465 5.20 -8.87 -9.30
C MET A 465 6.34 -9.64 -9.96
N ALA A 466 7.37 -9.99 -9.18
CA ALA A 466 8.50 -10.79 -9.63
C ALA A 466 8.80 -11.88 -8.61
N PHE A 467 9.32 -13.00 -9.07
CA PHE A 467 9.60 -14.18 -8.27
C PHE A 467 11.00 -14.72 -8.57
N ARG A 468 11.70 -15.26 -7.55
CA ARG A 468 12.74 -16.22 -7.84
C ARG A 468 12.09 -17.41 -8.54
N ARG A 469 12.55 -17.73 -9.76
CA ARG A 469 11.97 -18.80 -10.58
C ARG A 469 11.91 -20.12 -9.82
N ALA A 470 12.96 -20.48 -9.08
CA ALA A 470 13.00 -21.69 -8.27
C ALA A 470 11.89 -21.73 -7.20
N ALA A 471 11.62 -20.61 -6.52
CA ALA A 471 10.58 -20.53 -5.51
C ALA A 471 9.17 -20.66 -6.12
N LEU A 472 8.92 -20.01 -7.26
CA LEU A 472 7.64 -20.12 -7.97
C LEU A 472 7.36 -21.55 -8.44
N LEU A 473 8.38 -22.24 -9.00
CA LEU A 473 8.26 -23.62 -9.44
C LEU A 473 8.07 -24.59 -8.27
N ALA A 474 8.74 -24.36 -7.13
CA ALA A 474 8.62 -25.20 -5.94
C ALA A 474 7.20 -25.22 -5.34
N ILE A 475 6.45 -24.14 -5.47
CA ILE A 475 5.04 -24.08 -5.05
C ILE A 475 4.06 -24.53 -6.14
N GLY A 476 4.55 -25.01 -7.31
CA GLY A 476 3.73 -25.45 -8.43
C GLY A 476 3.11 -24.34 -9.27
N GLY A 477 3.69 -23.14 -9.29
CA GLY A 477 3.21 -22.00 -10.09
C GLY A 477 1.88 -21.42 -9.61
N PHE A 478 1.10 -20.83 -10.54
CA PHE A 478 -0.22 -20.25 -10.27
C PHE A 478 -1.31 -21.32 -10.34
N ASP A 479 -2.33 -21.22 -9.47
CA ASP A 479 -3.46 -22.17 -9.45
C ASP A 479 -4.43 -21.92 -10.63
N PRO A 480 -4.62 -22.89 -11.54
CA PRO A 480 -5.47 -22.73 -12.73
C PRO A 480 -6.95 -22.42 -12.48
N ARG A 481 -7.43 -22.60 -11.25
CA ARG A 481 -8.81 -22.24 -10.85
C ARG A 481 -9.06 -20.74 -10.93
N PHE A 482 -8.02 -19.93 -10.76
CA PHE A 482 -8.09 -18.46 -10.84
C PHE A 482 -7.88 -18.00 -12.30
N ARG A 483 -8.95 -17.89 -13.06
CA ARG A 483 -8.87 -17.58 -14.50
C ARG A 483 -8.75 -16.09 -14.83
N THR A 484 -9.15 -15.19 -13.93
CA THR A 484 -9.25 -13.75 -14.22
C THR A 484 -8.77 -12.83 -13.11
N ALA A 485 -8.73 -13.29 -11.89
CA ALA A 485 -8.26 -12.52 -10.72
C ALA A 485 -8.16 -13.45 -9.49
N GLY A 486 -7.38 -13.03 -8.49
CA GLY A 486 -7.19 -13.71 -7.21
C GLY A 486 -6.02 -14.69 -7.19
N ASP A 487 -5.40 -14.93 -8.32
CA ASP A 487 -4.21 -15.75 -8.46
C ASP A 487 -2.96 -15.10 -7.82
N ASP A 488 -2.88 -13.78 -7.84
CA ASP A 488 -1.87 -12.97 -7.17
C ASP A 488 -1.97 -13.10 -5.63
N VAL A 489 -3.18 -13.08 -5.09
CA VAL A 489 -3.41 -13.31 -3.65
C VAL A 489 -3.05 -14.74 -3.27
N ASP A 490 -3.51 -15.72 -4.05
CA ASP A 490 -3.26 -17.15 -3.81
C ASP A 490 -1.77 -17.48 -3.81
N VAL A 491 -1.02 -17.01 -4.82
CA VAL A 491 0.43 -17.26 -4.92
C VAL A 491 1.19 -16.63 -3.76
N CYS A 492 0.81 -15.42 -3.33
CA CYS A 492 1.43 -14.75 -2.18
C CYS A 492 1.22 -15.56 -0.89
N TRP A 493 0.02 -16.06 -0.63
CA TRP A 493 -0.25 -16.88 0.56
C TRP A 493 0.48 -18.22 0.51
N ARG A 494 0.56 -18.91 -0.64
CA ARG A 494 1.34 -20.15 -0.76
C ARG A 494 2.83 -19.98 -0.54
N ILE A 495 3.40 -18.83 -0.96
CA ILE A 495 4.80 -18.47 -0.65
C ILE A 495 4.98 -18.33 0.87
N GLN A 496 4.06 -17.65 1.55
CA GLN A 496 4.15 -17.44 2.99
C GLN A 496 3.95 -18.74 3.79
N GLU A 497 3.15 -19.69 3.30
CA GLU A 497 3.04 -21.03 3.92
C GLU A 497 4.35 -21.81 3.89
N GLN A 498 5.23 -21.56 2.92
CA GLN A 498 6.59 -22.11 2.92
C GLN A 498 7.53 -21.40 3.92
N GLY A 499 7.03 -20.41 4.68
CA GLY A 499 7.85 -19.58 5.56
C GLY A 499 8.70 -18.55 4.81
N TRP A 500 8.48 -18.36 3.51
CA TRP A 500 9.23 -17.40 2.70
C TRP A 500 8.58 -16.02 2.77
N LYS A 501 9.43 -14.99 2.61
CA LYS A 501 9.00 -13.60 2.65
C LYS A 501 8.81 -13.03 1.26
N ILE A 502 7.91 -12.04 1.19
CA ILE A 502 7.64 -11.22 -0.01
C ILE A 502 8.13 -9.80 0.29
N GLY A 503 8.89 -9.22 -0.63
CA GLY A 503 9.38 -7.86 -0.54
C GLY A 503 8.55 -6.86 -1.34
N PHE A 504 8.70 -5.59 -0.98
CA PHE A 504 8.16 -4.46 -1.72
C PHE A 504 9.25 -3.41 -1.92
N HIS A 505 9.42 -2.95 -3.18
CA HIS A 505 10.34 -1.87 -3.50
C HIS A 505 9.60 -0.68 -4.10
N PRO A 506 9.66 0.52 -3.47
CA PRO A 506 8.84 1.67 -3.86
C PRO A 506 9.18 2.30 -5.22
N ALA A 507 10.38 2.01 -5.76
CA ALA A 507 10.81 2.51 -7.07
C ALA A 507 10.71 1.47 -8.20
N ALA A 508 10.40 0.21 -7.88
CA ALA A 508 10.09 -0.80 -8.89
C ALA A 508 8.68 -0.56 -9.45
N MET A 509 8.51 0.57 -10.11
CA MET A 509 7.23 1.16 -10.48
C MET A 509 6.79 0.74 -11.89
N VAL A 510 5.49 0.50 -12.04
CA VAL A 510 4.84 0.36 -13.34
C VAL A 510 3.70 1.37 -13.48
N TRP A 511 3.47 1.82 -14.70
CA TRP A 511 2.30 2.59 -15.08
C TRP A 511 1.20 1.61 -15.48
N HIS A 512 0.00 1.71 -14.89
CA HIS A 512 -1.08 0.76 -15.15
C HIS A 512 -2.36 1.50 -15.52
N HIS A 513 -2.84 1.31 -16.76
CA HIS A 513 -4.05 1.92 -17.28
C HIS A 513 -5.29 1.54 -16.46
N ARG A 514 -6.06 2.55 -16.07
CA ARG A 514 -7.31 2.31 -15.33
C ARG A 514 -8.49 2.16 -16.29
N ARG A 515 -9.56 1.55 -15.81
CA ARG A 515 -10.78 1.37 -16.63
C ARG A 515 -11.40 2.73 -16.99
N ASN A 516 -11.54 3.01 -18.26
CA ASN A 516 -12.01 4.30 -18.79
C ASN A 516 -13.54 4.39 -18.98
N SER A 517 -14.31 3.45 -18.44
CA SER A 517 -15.77 3.50 -18.44
C SER A 517 -16.37 2.84 -17.19
N LEU A 518 -17.52 3.38 -16.72
CA LEU A 518 -18.27 2.87 -15.57
C LEU A 518 -18.70 1.41 -15.79
N ARG A 519 -19.05 1.02 -17.03
CA ARG A 519 -19.45 -0.34 -17.36
C ARG A 519 -18.29 -1.32 -17.20
N MET A 520 -17.07 -0.94 -17.62
CA MET A 520 -15.88 -1.77 -17.47
C MET A 520 -15.49 -1.89 -15.99
N TYR A 521 -15.52 -0.77 -15.25
CA TYR A 521 -15.30 -0.77 -13.80
C TYR A 521 -16.27 -1.70 -13.06
N TRP A 522 -17.59 -1.57 -13.31
CA TRP A 522 -18.60 -2.45 -12.74
C TRP A 522 -18.32 -3.94 -13.00
N ARG A 523 -17.98 -4.26 -14.26
CA ARG A 523 -17.65 -5.64 -14.67
C ARG A 523 -16.44 -6.17 -13.92
N GLN A 524 -15.39 -5.36 -13.79
CA GLN A 524 -14.17 -5.69 -13.05
C GLN A 524 -14.48 -5.96 -11.57
N GLN A 525 -15.18 -5.04 -10.89
CA GLN A 525 -15.53 -5.20 -9.47
C GLN A 525 -16.40 -6.43 -9.20
N LYS A 526 -17.30 -6.76 -10.11
CA LYS A 526 -18.08 -7.99 -10.05
C LYS A 526 -17.19 -9.24 -10.25
N GLY A 527 -16.17 -9.16 -11.10
CA GLY A 527 -15.14 -10.19 -11.28
C GLY A 527 -14.35 -10.44 -9.99
N TYR A 528 -13.95 -9.37 -9.31
CA TYR A 528 -13.26 -9.47 -8.00
C TYR A 528 -14.14 -10.13 -6.94
N GLY A 529 -15.44 -9.82 -6.88
CA GLY A 529 -16.35 -10.51 -5.97
C GLY A 529 -16.45 -12.03 -6.25
N ARG A 530 -16.28 -12.45 -7.51
CA ARG A 530 -16.18 -13.87 -7.88
C ARG A 530 -14.85 -14.49 -7.43
N ALA A 531 -13.74 -13.76 -7.61
CA ALA A 531 -12.41 -14.21 -7.18
C ALA A 531 -12.35 -14.38 -5.66
N GLU A 532 -12.95 -13.46 -4.90
CA GLU A 532 -13.06 -13.57 -3.44
C GLU A 532 -13.81 -14.83 -2.98
N ALA A 533 -14.82 -15.28 -3.74
CA ALA A 533 -15.51 -16.52 -3.44
C ALA A 533 -14.64 -17.76 -3.66
N LEU A 534 -13.79 -17.75 -4.68
CA LEU A 534 -12.82 -18.83 -4.95
C LEU A 534 -11.70 -18.85 -3.89
N LEU A 535 -11.21 -17.66 -3.53
CA LEU A 535 -10.19 -17.51 -2.48
C LEU A 535 -10.73 -17.99 -1.13
N GLU A 536 -11.93 -17.57 -0.74
CA GLU A 536 -12.54 -18.02 0.53
C GLU A 536 -12.77 -19.51 0.58
N ALA A 537 -13.14 -20.13 -0.55
CA ALA A 537 -13.28 -21.57 -0.62
C ALA A 537 -11.96 -22.33 -0.46
N LYS A 538 -10.83 -21.72 -0.85
CA LYS A 538 -9.49 -22.31 -0.72
C LYS A 538 -8.84 -21.96 0.62
N TRP A 539 -9.05 -20.73 1.11
CA TRP A 539 -8.40 -20.11 2.28
C TRP A 539 -9.42 -19.60 3.30
N PRO A 540 -10.30 -20.45 3.83
CA PRO A 540 -11.39 -20.02 4.69
C PRO A 540 -10.91 -19.36 6.00
N GLU A 541 -9.71 -19.71 6.49
CA GLU A 541 -9.07 -19.15 7.70
C GLU A 541 -8.63 -17.70 7.50
N LYS A 542 -8.33 -17.27 6.27
CA LYS A 542 -8.00 -15.88 5.93
C LYS A 542 -9.23 -14.97 5.88
N TYR A 543 -10.43 -15.53 6.06
CA TYR A 543 -11.70 -14.80 5.95
C TYR A 543 -12.46 -14.81 7.28
N ASN A 544 -13.06 -13.67 7.61
CA ASN A 544 -13.94 -13.60 8.78
C ASN A 544 -15.30 -14.31 8.52
N SER A 545 -16.15 -14.37 9.56
CA SER A 545 -17.46 -15.03 9.46
C SER A 545 -18.40 -14.43 8.40
N ALA A 546 -18.26 -13.14 8.10
CA ALA A 546 -19.04 -12.47 7.07
C ALA A 546 -18.49 -12.68 5.64
N GLY A 547 -17.30 -13.31 5.48
CA GLY A 547 -16.68 -13.57 4.19
C GLY A 547 -15.79 -12.44 3.67
N HIS A 548 -15.23 -11.65 4.58
CA HIS A 548 -14.23 -10.65 4.25
C HIS A 548 -12.83 -11.15 4.57
N VAL A 549 -11.90 -10.87 3.66
CA VAL A 549 -10.48 -11.14 3.88
C VAL A 549 -9.98 -10.34 5.08
N THR A 550 -9.24 -10.98 5.95
CA THR A 550 -8.57 -10.39 7.12
C THR A 550 -7.08 -10.30 6.82
N TRP A 551 -6.66 -9.15 6.32
CA TRP A 551 -5.24 -8.89 6.11
C TRP A 551 -4.54 -8.69 7.45
N SER A 552 -3.34 -9.23 7.60
CA SER A 552 -2.45 -8.97 8.73
C SER A 552 -1.75 -7.63 8.59
N GLY A 553 -1.45 -7.24 7.35
CA GLY A 553 -0.79 -6.00 6.98
C GLY A 553 -1.76 -4.84 6.73
N ARG A 554 -1.18 -3.68 6.37
CA ARG A 554 -1.89 -2.47 5.97
C ARG A 554 -2.03 -2.39 4.46
N LEU A 555 -3.19 -1.94 3.99
CA LEU A 555 -3.44 -1.62 2.59
C LEU A 555 -2.75 -0.29 2.24
N TYR A 556 -2.04 -0.27 1.13
CA TYR A 556 -1.40 0.91 0.55
C TYR A 556 -1.84 1.10 -0.90
N GLY A 557 -1.93 2.36 -1.33
CA GLY A 557 -2.32 2.76 -2.67
C GLY A 557 -3.52 3.69 -2.69
N ASN A 558 -3.83 4.23 -3.87
CA ASN A 558 -4.97 5.13 -4.08
C ASN A 558 -6.32 4.41 -3.99
N GLY A 559 -7.38 5.18 -3.72
CA GLY A 559 -8.76 4.68 -3.69
C GLY A 559 -9.11 3.91 -2.42
N LEU A 560 -8.32 4.02 -1.35
CA LEU A 560 -8.64 3.43 -0.06
C LEU A 560 -9.87 4.09 0.55
N THR A 561 -10.78 3.26 1.07
CA THR A 561 -12.00 3.74 1.70
C THR A 561 -11.73 4.12 3.16
N GLN A 562 -12.06 5.36 3.52
CA GLN A 562 -11.87 5.88 4.88
C GLN A 562 -12.91 5.31 5.85
N ALA A 563 -12.48 4.66 6.93
CA ALA A 563 -13.39 4.20 7.97
C ALA A 563 -14.02 5.39 8.74
N LEU A 564 -15.24 5.18 9.29
CA LEU A 564 -15.88 6.15 10.19
C LEU A 564 -15.15 6.14 11.54
N GLY A 565 -13.96 6.75 11.60
CA GLY A 565 -13.18 6.90 12.83
C GLY A 565 -13.62 8.14 13.61
N PHE A 566 -14.01 7.97 14.86
CA PHE A 566 -14.27 9.08 15.80
C PHE A 566 -13.10 9.33 16.74
N SER A 567 -12.11 8.43 16.78
CA SER A 567 -10.90 8.57 17.60
C SER A 567 -9.82 9.30 16.84
N ARG A 568 -9.26 10.34 17.45
CA ARG A 568 -8.06 11.01 16.96
C ARG A 568 -6.85 10.12 17.25
N GLY A 569 -5.98 9.93 16.27
CA GLY A 569 -4.67 9.31 16.46
C GLY A 569 -3.89 10.02 17.57
N ARG A 570 -3.05 9.28 18.28
CA ARG A 570 -2.16 9.85 19.31
C ARG A 570 -0.77 10.02 18.70
N ILE A 571 -0.21 11.22 18.85
CA ILE A 571 1.16 11.51 18.45
C ILE A 571 2.05 11.26 19.68
N TYR A 572 3.07 10.41 19.54
CA TYR A 572 4.10 10.28 20.57
C TYR A 572 4.99 11.52 20.53
N GLN A 573 4.98 12.29 21.63
CA GLN A 573 5.74 13.56 21.71
C GLN A 573 7.09 13.40 22.44
N GLY A 574 7.38 12.19 22.99
CA GLY A 574 8.53 12.01 23.88
C GLY A 574 8.49 12.89 25.11
N SER A 575 9.60 12.98 25.82
CA SER A 575 9.78 13.99 26.87
C SER A 575 9.98 15.35 26.19
N TRP A 576 9.07 16.29 26.44
CA TRP A 576 9.13 17.65 25.88
C TRP A 576 9.00 17.79 24.35
N GLY A 577 8.51 16.78 23.66
CA GLY A 577 8.33 16.80 22.21
C GLY A 577 9.61 16.75 21.38
N ILE A 578 10.67 16.15 21.90
CA ILE A 578 11.99 16.05 21.28
C ILE A 578 12.38 14.60 20.92
N ALA A 579 11.41 13.72 20.67
CA ALA A 579 11.73 12.39 20.16
C ALA A 579 12.37 12.49 18.76
N PRO A 580 13.33 11.61 18.42
CA PRO A 580 13.94 11.58 17.08
C PRO A 580 12.90 11.35 15.98
N PHE A 581 11.90 10.50 16.24
CA PHE A 581 10.80 10.19 15.34
C PHE A 581 9.47 10.41 16.04
N GLN A 582 8.52 11.00 15.32
CA GLN A 582 7.18 11.29 15.80
C GLN A 582 6.17 10.61 14.89
N SER A 583 5.52 9.56 15.35
CA SER A 583 4.49 8.84 14.58
C SER A 583 3.10 9.08 15.13
N ILE A 584 2.11 9.02 14.26
CA ILE A 584 0.71 8.91 14.66
C ILE A 584 0.43 7.46 15.04
N TYR A 585 0.05 7.22 16.29
CA TYR A 585 -0.50 5.94 16.73
C TYR A 585 -2.00 5.96 16.51
N GLU A 586 -2.44 5.38 15.42
CA GLU A 586 -3.86 5.20 15.15
C GLU A 586 -4.37 3.97 15.90
N PRO A 587 -5.49 4.08 16.64
CA PRO A 587 -6.14 2.91 17.19
C PRO A 587 -6.64 2.05 16.01
N THR A 588 -6.49 0.73 16.14
CA THR A 588 -7.12 -0.20 15.19
C THR A 588 -8.60 0.17 15.03
N SER A 589 -9.06 0.29 13.78
CA SER A 589 -10.47 0.58 13.51
C SER A 589 -11.33 -0.43 14.26
N SER A 590 -12.21 0.04 15.16
CA SER A 590 -13.14 -0.84 15.86
C SER A 590 -14.00 -1.56 14.82
N GLY A 591 -14.35 -2.83 15.07
CA GLY A 591 -15.14 -3.62 14.12
C GLY A 591 -16.44 -2.92 13.68
N PHE A 592 -17.01 -2.06 14.55
CA PHE A 592 -18.23 -1.29 14.24
C PHE A 592 -18.01 -0.16 13.21
N THR A 593 -16.88 0.51 13.22
CA THR A 593 -16.59 1.62 12.29
C THR A 593 -16.25 1.14 10.87
N SER A 594 -15.86 -0.12 10.73
CA SER A 594 -15.57 -0.75 9.44
C SER A 594 -16.79 -1.46 8.81
N LEU A 595 -17.87 -1.68 9.55
CA LEU A 595 -19.08 -2.35 9.04
C LEU A 595 -19.68 -1.70 7.78
N PRO A 596 -19.82 -0.37 7.68
CA PRO A 596 -20.36 0.27 6.47
C PRO A 596 -19.47 0.09 5.22
N LEU A 597 -18.20 -0.32 5.38
CA LEU A 597 -17.29 -0.64 4.28
C LEU A 597 -17.60 -1.99 3.63
N MET A 598 -18.29 -2.86 4.35
CA MET A 598 -18.55 -4.22 3.91
C MET A 598 -19.63 -4.25 2.83
N PRO A 599 -19.45 -5.00 1.72
CA PRO A 599 -20.50 -5.17 0.72
C PRO A 599 -21.83 -5.65 1.30
N GLU A 600 -21.81 -6.47 2.35
CA GLU A 600 -23.00 -7.00 3.05
C GLU A 600 -23.79 -5.94 3.81
N TRP A 601 -23.25 -4.75 4.03
CA TRP A 601 -24.00 -3.61 4.58
C TRP A 601 -25.23 -3.25 3.74
N TYR A 602 -25.13 -3.43 2.42
CA TYR A 602 -26.26 -3.22 1.52
C TYR A 602 -27.39 -4.22 1.74
N LEU A 603 -27.09 -5.43 2.22
CA LEU A 603 -28.12 -6.39 2.66
C LEU A 603 -28.84 -5.88 3.93
N LEU A 604 -28.07 -5.33 4.90
CA LEU A 604 -28.65 -4.71 6.09
C LEU A 604 -29.58 -3.54 5.73
N VAL A 605 -29.14 -2.65 4.83
CA VAL A 605 -29.98 -1.54 4.30
C VAL A 605 -31.24 -2.08 3.65
N SER A 606 -31.14 -3.13 2.84
CA SER A 606 -32.28 -3.77 2.17
C SER A 606 -33.26 -4.39 3.18
N ILE A 607 -32.75 -5.05 4.23
CA ILE A 607 -33.58 -5.64 5.30
C ILE A 607 -34.30 -4.51 6.08
N LEU A 608 -33.59 -3.46 6.48
CA LEU A 608 -34.20 -2.32 7.19
C LEU A 608 -35.23 -1.61 6.32
N MET A 609 -35.02 -1.49 5.03
CA MET A 609 -35.96 -0.93 4.08
C MET A 609 -37.27 -1.80 4.01
N MET A 610 -37.07 -3.13 3.95
CA MET A 610 -38.23 -4.06 3.96
C MET A 610 -39.04 -3.98 5.26
N ILE A 611 -38.34 -3.91 6.43
CA ILE A 611 -38.99 -3.79 7.73
C ILE A 611 -39.74 -2.44 7.81
N ALA A 612 -39.13 -1.34 7.38
CA ALA A 612 -39.77 -0.04 7.35
C ALA A 612 -40.98 -0.02 6.41
N ALA A 613 -40.90 -0.68 5.24
CA ALA A 613 -42.05 -0.82 4.32
C ALA A 613 -43.22 -1.62 4.94
N LEU A 614 -42.91 -2.63 5.77
CA LEU A 614 -43.95 -3.35 6.54
C LEU A 614 -44.69 -2.43 7.55
N GLY A 615 -44.11 -1.28 7.88
CA GLY A 615 -44.74 -0.21 8.66
C GLY A 615 -46.07 0.30 8.07
N ILE A 616 -46.25 0.17 6.75
CA ILE A 616 -47.50 0.46 6.06
C ILE A 616 -48.62 -0.48 6.54
N SER A 617 -48.31 -1.74 6.81
CA SER A 617 -49.24 -2.74 7.33
C SER A 617 -49.36 -2.70 8.86
N TRP A 618 -48.27 -2.30 9.56
CA TRP A 618 -48.23 -2.21 11.02
C TRP A 618 -47.29 -1.07 11.47
N ARG A 619 -47.89 0.06 11.91
CA ARG A 619 -47.18 1.32 12.21
C ARG A 619 -45.94 1.22 13.12
N PRO A 620 -45.91 0.37 14.19
CA PRO A 620 -44.69 0.26 15.01
C PRO A 620 -43.40 -0.06 14.24
N LEU A 621 -43.50 -0.74 13.10
CA LEU A 621 -42.29 -1.06 12.28
C LEU A 621 -41.68 0.16 11.61
N PHE A 622 -42.37 1.33 11.57
CA PHE A 622 -41.73 2.60 11.17
C PHE A 622 -40.58 3.03 12.10
N LEU A 623 -40.46 2.45 13.29
CA LEU A 623 -39.31 2.62 14.18
C LEU A 623 -38.00 2.11 13.54
N ALA A 624 -38.06 1.28 12.49
CA ALA A 624 -36.88 0.89 11.69
C ALA A 624 -36.39 2.02 10.77
N THR A 625 -37.24 3.05 10.47
CA THR A 625 -36.86 4.16 9.56
C THR A 625 -35.65 4.97 10.03
N PRO A 626 -35.52 5.36 11.32
CA PRO A 626 -34.33 6.04 11.81
C PRO A 626 -33.06 5.21 11.62
N LEU A 627 -33.12 3.90 11.85
CA LEU A 627 -31.99 2.98 11.64
C LEU A 627 -31.65 2.86 10.15
N LEU A 628 -32.66 2.82 9.27
CA LEU A 628 -32.45 2.84 7.82
C LEU A 628 -31.74 4.13 7.39
N VAL A 629 -32.22 5.28 7.85
CA VAL A 629 -31.64 6.60 7.54
C VAL A 629 -30.18 6.66 8.03
N LEU A 630 -29.89 6.22 9.25
CA LEU A 630 -28.54 6.17 9.79
C LEU A 630 -27.63 5.24 8.98
N SER A 631 -28.16 4.08 8.57
CA SER A 631 -27.39 3.09 7.78
C SER A 631 -27.05 3.62 6.39
N VAL A 632 -27.96 4.33 5.73
CA VAL A 632 -27.73 4.98 4.44
C VAL A 632 -26.80 6.18 4.61
N ALA A 633 -27.01 7.01 5.64
CA ALA A 633 -26.17 8.16 5.94
C ALA A 633 -24.72 7.74 6.21
N ALA A 634 -24.49 6.63 6.91
CA ALA A 634 -23.15 6.12 7.18
C ALA A 634 -22.37 5.85 5.87
N VAL A 635 -22.98 5.19 4.89
CA VAL A 635 -22.38 4.90 3.59
C VAL A 635 -22.13 6.19 2.78
N LEU A 636 -23.08 7.12 2.80
CA LEU A 636 -22.95 8.40 2.10
C LEU A 636 -21.82 9.27 2.70
N VAL A 637 -21.81 9.42 4.03
CA VAL A 637 -20.75 10.17 4.73
C VAL A 637 -19.38 9.58 4.43
N GLN A 638 -19.28 8.25 4.41
CA GLN A 638 -18.05 7.56 4.11
C GLN A 638 -17.61 7.77 2.66
N ALA A 639 -18.52 7.69 1.69
CA ALA A 639 -18.22 7.97 0.28
C ALA A 639 -17.76 9.43 0.09
N ILE A 640 -18.42 10.39 0.76
CA ILE A 640 -18.03 11.81 0.71
C ILE A 640 -16.64 12.03 1.33
N ARG A 641 -16.36 11.44 2.50
CA ARG A 641 -15.04 11.53 3.14
C ARG A 641 -13.96 10.96 2.25
N SER A 642 -14.17 9.76 1.70
CA SER A 642 -13.19 9.12 0.82
C SER A 642 -12.94 9.96 -0.45
N ALA A 643 -14.00 10.49 -1.06
CA ALA A 643 -13.88 11.39 -2.21
C ALA A 643 -13.14 12.69 -1.88
N SER A 644 -13.35 13.27 -0.69
CA SER A 644 -12.69 14.52 -0.27
C SER A 644 -11.18 14.37 -0.01
N HIS A 645 -10.70 13.13 0.19
CA HIS A 645 -9.26 12.82 0.30
C HIS A 645 -8.62 12.46 -1.05
N ALA A 646 -9.43 12.30 -2.10
CA ALA A 646 -8.91 12.07 -3.44
C ALA A 646 -8.23 13.34 -3.98
N SER A 647 -6.95 13.25 -4.27
CA SER A 647 -6.20 14.33 -4.92
C SER A 647 -6.35 14.22 -6.45
N VAL A 648 -7.52 14.59 -6.98
CA VAL A 648 -7.73 14.64 -8.43
C VAL A 648 -6.88 15.79 -8.99
N SER A 649 -5.94 15.49 -9.88
CA SER A 649 -5.02 16.49 -10.41
C SER A 649 -5.75 17.45 -11.34
N THR A 650 -5.55 18.76 -11.15
CA THR A 650 -6.07 19.82 -12.02
C THR A 650 -5.42 19.85 -13.41
N HIS A 651 -4.43 18.97 -13.65
CA HIS A 651 -3.62 18.94 -14.89
C HIS A 651 -4.21 18.08 -16.02
N SER A 652 -5.28 17.31 -15.78
CA SER A 652 -5.89 16.56 -16.87
C SER A 652 -6.67 17.51 -17.80
N ARG A 653 -6.16 17.71 -18.99
CA ARG A 653 -6.74 18.55 -20.07
C ARG A 653 -8.10 18.08 -20.61
N GLY A 654 -8.78 17.20 -19.93
CA GLY A 654 -10.13 16.70 -20.27
C GLY A 654 -11.19 17.15 -19.28
N ARG A 655 -11.39 18.38 -19.19
CA ARG A 655 -12.38 19.31 -18.57
C ARG A 655 -13.67 18.72 -18.00
N ILE A 656 -13.57 17.90 -16.96
CA ILE A 656 -14.67 17.77 -16.03
C ILE A 656 -14.39 18.74 -14.84
N PRO A 657 -15.36 19.56 -14.40
CA PRO A 657 -15.19 20.38 -13.21
C PRO A 657 -14.75 19.52 -11.99
N GLU A 658 -13.86 20.02 -11.16
CA GLU A 658 -13.36 19.32 -9.96
C GLU A 658 -14.50 18.75 -9.10
N ALA A 659 -15.57 19.53 -8.90
CA ALA A 659 -16.76 19.10 -8.18
C ALA A 659 -17.45 17.86 -8.79
N LEU A 660 -17.45 17.77 -10.13
CA LEU A 660 -18.05 16.62 -10.83
C LEU A 660 -17.15 15.40 -10.75
N SER A 661 -15.82 15.58 -10.78
CA SER A 661 -14.86 14.50 -10.56
C SER A 661 -14.97 13.93 -9.15
N LEU A 662 -15.03 14.77 -8.12
CA LEU A 662 -15.25 14.35 -6.74
C LEU A 662 -16.62 13.65 -6.55
N ALA A 663 -17.66 14.15 -7.19
CA ALA A 663 -18.97 13.50 -7.18
C ALA A 663 -18.92 12.11 -7.84
N LEU A 664 -18.19 11.97 -8.94
CA LEU A 664 -17.99 10.69 -9.62
C LEU A 664 -17.19 9.71 -8.76
N VAL A 665 -16.11 10.15 -8.12
CA VAL A 665 -15.35 9.33 -7.16
C VAL A 665 -16.27 8.86 -6.02
N GLY A 666 -17.06 9.77 -5.41
CA GLY A 666 -18.05 9.41 -4.39
C GLY A 666 -19.08 8.40 -4.87
N PHE A 667 -19.58 8.55 -6.09
CA PHE A 667 -20.49 7.58 -6.72
C PHE A 667 -19.83 6.20 -6.90
N LEU A 668 -18.57 6.16 -7.34
CA LEU A 668 -17.83 4.91 -7.50
C LEU A 668 -17.61 4.19 -6.15
N HIS A 669 -17.39 4.95 -5.05
CA HIS A 669 -17.36 4.39 -3.69
C HIS A 669 -18.69 3.73 -3.28
N LEU A 670 -19.83 4.23 -3.75
CA LEU A 670 -21.13 3.61 -3.49
C LEU A 670 -21.39 2.38 -4.36
N VAL A 671 -20.94 2.41 -5.61
CA VAL A 671 -21.23 1.37 -6.61
C VAL A 671 -20.32 0.14 -6.44
N GLN A 672 -19.08 0.34 -6.03
CA GLN A 672 -18.08 -0.73 -5.90
C GLN A 672 -18.52 -1.86 -4.95
N PRO A 673 -18.95 -1.60 -3.69
CA PRO A 673 -19.35 -2.68 -2.79
C PRO A 673 -20.57 -3.43 -3.32
N LEU A 674 -21.49 -2.73 -3.99
CA LEU A 674 -22.67 -3.37 -4.59
C LEU A 674 -22.29 -4.33 -5.73
N ALA A 675 -21.35 -3.92 -6.60
CA ALA A 675 -20.87 -4.77 -7.69
C ALA A 675 -20.17 -6.02 -7.14
N ARG A 676 -19.33 -5.86 -6.10
CA ARG A 676 -18.67 -6.98 -5.41
C ARG A 676 -19.69 -7.91 -4.75
N LEU A 677 -20.69 -7.37 -4.04
CA LEU A 677 -21.75 -8.17 -3.41
C LEU A 677 -22.45 -9.07 -4.43
N ILE A 678 -22.82 -8.52 -5.60
CA ILE A 678 -23.45 -9.29 -6.67
C ILE A 678 -22.51 -10.39 -7.18
N GLY A 679 -21.22 -10.10 -7.33
CA GLY A 679 -20.21 -11.09 -7.71
C GLY A 679 -20.10 -12.24 -6.69
N ARG A 680 -20.00 -11.90 -5.41
CA ARG A 680 -19.94 -12.82 -4.27
C ARG A 680 -21.17 -13.73 -4.19
N ILE A 681 -22.37 -13.15 -4.19
CA ILE A 681 -23.64 -13.91 -4.09
C ILE A 681 -23.76 -14.90 -5.25
N ARG A 682 -23.47 -14.46 -6.49
CA ARG A 682 -23.56 -15.34 -7.69
C ARG A 682 -22.53 -16.48 -7.67
N SER A 683 -21.46 -16.34 -6.91
CA SER A 683 -20.39 -17.34 -6.78
C SER A 683 -20.44 -18.12 -5.46
N GLY A 684 -21.53 -17.99 -4.70
CA GLY A 684 -21.77 -18.78 -3.48
C GLY A 684 -21.18 -18.17 -2.18
N LEU A 685 -20.42 -17.07 -2.25
CA LEU A 685 -19.92 -16.38 -1.07
C LEU A 685 -21.03 -15.52 -0.48
N THR A 686 -21.91 -16.15 0.27
CA THR A 686 -23.03 -15.50 0.95
C THR A 686 -22.85 -15.53 2.47
N VAL A 687 -23.48 -14.61 3.19
CA VAL A 687 -23.48 -14.63 4.66
C VAL A 687 -24.18 -15.86 5.23
N TRP A 688 -25.04 -16.50 4.44
CA TRP A 688 -25.77 -17.74 4.78
C TRP A 688 -25.15 -19.01 4.17
N ARG A 689 -23.90 -18.95 3.65
CA ARG A 689 -23.20 -20.12 3.12
C ARG A 689 -22.92 -21.16 4.21
N ARG A 690 -22.86 -22.40 3.82
CA ARG A 690 -22.45 -23.50 4.70
C ARG A 690 -20.93 -23.67 4.65
N ARG A 691 -20.33 -24.00 5.77
CA ARG A 691 -18.90 -24.30 5.90
C ARG A 691 -18.73 -25.69 6.49
N GLY A 692 -17.67 -26.40 6.10
CA GLY A 692 -17.32 -27.71 6.59
C GLY A 692 -17.98 -28.87 5.83
N ARG A 693 -17.63 -30.09 6.25
CA ARG A 693 -18.09 -31.36 5.64
C ARG A 693 -19.61 -31.48 5.70
N ALA A 694 -20.19 -32.07 4.65
CA ALA A 694 -21.64 -32.36 4.64
C ALA A 694 -21.98 -33.37 5.74
N GLY A 695 -22.81 -32.96 6.70
CA GLY A 695 -23.29 -33.77 7.81
C GLY A 695 -24.12 -32.92 8.75
N LEU A 696 -24.98 -33.58 9.51
CA LEU A 696 -25.78 -32.97 10.55
C LEU A 696 -25.68 -33.83 11.81
N ALA A 697 -25.15 -33.27 12.89
CA ALA A 697 -25.24 -33.86 14.22
C ALA A 697 -26.13 -32.97 15.09
N TRP A 698 -27.04 -33.59 15.84
CA TRP A 698 -27.90 -32.79 16.72
C TRP A 698 -27.04 -31.88 17.64
N PRO A 699 -27.29 -30.57 17.69
CA PRO A 699 -26.44 -29.61 18.41
C PRO A 699 -26.68 -29.69 19.92
N TRP A 700 -26.16 -30.74 20.53
CA TRP A 700 -26.26 -31.02 21.95
C TRP A 700 -24.86 -31.26 22.55
N PRO A 701 -24.62 -30.87 23.81
CA PRO A 701 -23.36 -31.21 24.49
C PRO A 701 -23.11 -32.72 24.52
N ARG A 702 -21.90 -33.13 24.09
CA ARG A 702 -21.49 -34.55 24.07
C ARG A 702 -20.12 -34.69 24.71
N THR A 703 -19.92 -35.89 25.30
CA THR A 703 -18.60 -36.31 25.79
C THR A 703 -18.24 -37.61 25.08
N SER A 704 -17.03 -37.71 24.60
CA SER A 704 -16.50 -38.96 24.02
C SER A 704 -15.10 -39.20 24.57
N ALA A 705 -14.70 -40.47 24.62
CA ALA A 705 -13.39 -40.91 25.10
C ALA A 705 -12.70 -41.79 24.03
N ARG A 706 -11.37 -41.67 23.96
CA ARG A 706 -10.52 -42.43 23.07
C ARG A 706 -9.30 -42.94 23.85
N TRP A 707 -8.97 -44.18 23.71
CA TRP A 707 -7.81 -44.81 24.31
C TRP A 707 -6.65 -44.81 23.31
N CYS A 708 -5.46 -44.43 23.80
CA CYS A 708 -4.23 -44.48 23.01
C CYS A 708 -3.15 -45.26 23.76
N GLU A 709 -2.49 -46.20 23.06
CA GLU A 709 -1.40 -47.02 23.59
C GLU A 709 -0.04 -46.31 23.57
N GLY A 710 0.08 -45.20 22.84
CA GLY A 710 1.29 -44.38 22.72
C GLY A 710 1.14 -42.99 23.32
N TRP A 711 2.20 -42.50 23.93
CA TRP A 711 2.19 -41.15 24.51
C TRP A 711 2.42 -40.07 23.45
N GLN A 712 1.60 -39.01 23.51
CA GLN A 712 1.80 -37.78 22.74
C GLN A 712 1.50 -36.56 23.62
N SER A 713 2.12 -35.42 23.33
CA SER A 713 1.85 -34.20 24.08
C SER A 713 0.45 -33.65 23.78
N THR A 714 -0.13 -32.89 24.72
CA THR A 714 -1.43 -32.24 24.55
C THR A 714 -1.43 -31.34 23.32
N HIS A 715 -0.30 -30.68 23.05
CA HIS A 715 -0.15 -29.81 21.89
C HIS A 715 -0.21 -30.59 20.57
N ASP A 716 0.47 -31.75 20.50
CA ASP A 716 0.51 -32.58 19.30
C ASP A 716 -0.87 -33.18 18.99
N TRP A 717 -1.60 -33.62 20.04
CA TRP A 717 -2.97 -34.09 19.90
C TRP A 717 -3.91 -33.02 19.38
N LEU A 718 -3.84 -31.79 19.93
CA LEU A 718 -4.66 -30.68 19.46
C LEU A 718 -4.31 -30.29 18.01
N ALA A 719 -3.02 -30.27 17.68
CA ALA A 719 -2.56 -29.97 16.32
C ALA A 719 -3.07 -31.02 15.32
N ALA A 720 -3.01 -32.31 15.68
CA ALA A 720 -3.51 -33.39 14.83
C ALA A 720 -5.02 -33.30 14.58
N VAL A 721 -5.82 -33.02 15.64
CA VAL A 721 -7.28 -32.84 15.49
C VAL A 721 -7.60 -31.59 14.66
N GLU A 722 -6.86 -30.51 14.82
CA GLU A 722 -7.01 -29.28 14.04
C GLU A 722 -6.69 -29.52 12.56
N GLU A 723 -5.55 -30.18 12.27
CA GLU A 723 -5.14 -30.55 10.90
C GLU A 723 -6.19 -31.40 10.19
N ASP A 724 -6.72 -32.39 10.90
CA ASP A 724 -7.76 -33.27 10.38
C ASP A 724 -9.08 -32.51 10.10
N LEU A 725 -9.49 -31.59 11.00
CA LEU A 725 -10.67 -30.75 10.79
C LEU A 725 -10.49 -29.82 9.59
N VAL A 726 -9.31 -29.21 9.47
CA VAL A 726 -8.96 -28.32 8.36
C VAL A 726 -8.89 -29.11 7.05
N GLY A 727 -8.29 -30.31 7.07
CA GLY A 727 -8.25 -31.22 5.93
C GLY A 727 -9.63 -31.63 5.44
N ASP A 728 -10.61 -31.74 6.34
CA ASP A 728 -12.03 -31.98 6.02
C ASP A 728 -12.80 -30.69 5.59
N GLY A 729 -12.10 -29.55 5.45
CA GLY A 729 -12.67 -28.28 5.00
C GLY A 729 -13.42 -27.50 6.10
N ALA A 730 -13.21 -27.83 7.38
CA ALA A 730 -13.77 -27.07 8.49
C ALA A 730 -12.97 -25.79 8.74
N VAL A 731 -13.65 -24.72 9.17
CA VAL A 731 -13.01 -23.50 9.63
C VAL A 731 -12.81 -23.59 11.13
N VAL A 732 -11.55 -23.79 11.53
CA VAL A 732 -11.16 -24.00 12.93
C VAL A 732 -10.51 -22.75 13.49
N ARG A 733 -10.77 -22.44 14.75
CA ARG A 733 -10.10 -21.42 15.52
C ARG A 733 -9.57 -22.07 16.80
N ARG A 734 -8.29 -21.85 17.10
CA ARG A 734 -7.69 -22.30 18.37
C ARG A 734 -8.02 -21.29 19.48
N GLY A 735 -8.33 -21.81 20.67
CA GLY A 735 -8.53 -21.03 21.89
C GLY A 735 -7.23 -20.39 22.37
N GLY A 736 -7.31 -19.24 23.03
CA GLY A 736 -6.20 -18.61 23.71
C GLY A 736 -6.11 -19.02 25.21
N ASP A 737 -5.07 -18.56 25.91
CA ASP A 737 -4.78 -18.90 27.31
C ASP A 737 -5.90 -18.57 28.30
N PHE A 738 -6.78 -17.63 27.96
CA PHE A 738 -7.95 -17.23 28.79
C PHE A 738 -9.27 -17.86 28.35
N ASP A 739 -9.27 -18.62 27.25
CA ASP A 739 -10.46 -19.29 26.74
C ASP A 739 -10.69 -20.62 27.51
N ARG A 740 -11.97 -21.00 27.70
CA ARG A 740 -12.38 -22.26 28.34
C ARG A 740 -12.71 -23.33 27.29
N TRP A 741 -12.04 -23.29 26.16
CA TRP A 741 -12.19 -24.22 25.04
C TRP A 741 -10.90 -24.26 24.22
N ASP A 742 -10.60 -25.38 23.60
CA ASP A 742 -9.37 -25.57 22.82
C ASP A 742 -9.57 -25.29 21.36
N LEU A 743 -10.65 -25.79 20.74
CA LEU A 743 -10.98 -25.57 19.35
C LEU A 743 -12.43 -25.07 19.19
N GLU A 744 -12.64 -24.11 18.32
CA GLU A 744 -13.97 -23.63 17.89
C GLU A 744 -14.12 -23.87 16.38
N VAL A 745 -15.09 -24.66 15.97
CA VAL A 745 -15.41 -24.94 14.58
C VAL A 745 -16.62 -24.09 14.16
N ARG A 746 -16.50 -23.38 13.04
CA ARG A 746 -17.56 -22.52 12.52
C ARG A 746 -18.46 -23.30 11.56
N GLY A 747 -19.77 -23.29 11.79
CA GLY A 747 -20.77 -23.83 10.86
C GLY A 747 -21.32 -22.77 9.89
N GLY A 748 -21.24 -21.51 10.27
CA GLY A 748 -21.71 -20.37 9.50
C GLY A 748 -21.52 -19.04 10.23
N LEU A 749 -22.43 -18.06 9.98
CA LEU A 749 -22.42 -16.76 10.63
C LEU A 749 -22.98 -16.82 12.05
N LEU A 750 -24.05 -17.60 12.28
CA LEU A 750 -24.88 -17.57 13.49
C LEU A 750 -24.53 -18.66 14.50
N GLY A 751 -23.94 -19.79 14.04
CA GLY A 751 -23.67 -20.98 14.87
C GLY A 751 -22.28 -21.56 14.70
N CYS A 752 -21.72 -22.03 15.81
CA CYS A 752 -20.46 -22.78 15.87
C CYS A 752 -20.54 -23.89 16.92
N ALA A 753 -19.52 -24.74 16.97
CA ALA A 753 -19.32 -25.73 18.02
C ALA A 753 -17.94 -25.57 18.63
N ARG A 754 -17.85 -25.82 19.93
CA ARG A 754 -16.60 -25.77 20.71
C ARG A 754 -16.22 -27.15 21.20
N MET A 755 -14.93 -27.37 21.32
CA MET A 755 -14.34 -28.59 21.84
C MET A 755 -13.35 -28.26 22.97
N LEU A 756 -13.39 -29.09 23.99
CA LEU A 756 -12.38 -29.12 25.07
C LEU A 756 -11.80 -30.55 25.15
N MET A 757 -10.50 -30.66 25.29
CA MET A 757 -9.80 -31.94 25.40
C MET A 757 -9.17 -32.06 26.80
N ALA A 758 -9.21 -33.25 27.38
CA ALA A 758 -8.47 -33.60 28.57
C ALA A 758 -7.73 -34.92 28.31
N ILE A 759 -6.54 -35.06 28.85
CA ILE A 759 -5.72 -36.26 28.73
C ILE A 759 -5.52 -36.85 30.13
N GLU A 760 -5.89 -38.13 30.29
CA GLU A 760 -5.62 -38.92 31.52
C GLU A 760 -4.45 -39.85 31.24
N GLU A 761 -3.44 -39.80 32.06
CA GLU A 761 -2.24 -40.64 31.97
C GLU A 761 -2.42 -41.95 32.77
N HIS A 762 -2.31 -43.10 32.12
CA HIS A 762 -2.58 -44.42 32.72
C HIS A 762 -1.30 -45.25 32.90
N GLY A 763 -0.11 -44.63 32.84
CA GLY A 763 1.17 -45.31 32.97
C GLY A 763 1.59 -46.10 31.72
N GLY A 764 2.87 -46.43 31.63
CA GLY A 764 3.43 -47.16 30.49
C GLY A 764 3.27 -46.42 29.12
N GLY A 765 3.09 -45.10 29.15
CA GLY A 765 2.86 -44.29 27.97
C GLY A 765 1.45 -44.34 27.39
N LYS A 766 0.50 -44.92 28.15
CA LYS A 766 -0.92 -45.04 27.71
C LYS A 766 -1.72 -43.81 28.12
N GLN A 767 -2.61 -43.36 27.25
CA GLN A 767 -3.40 -42.16 27.46
C GLN A 767 -4.89 -42.40 27.19
N LEU A 768 -5.76 -41.81 27.99
CA LEU A 768 -7.19 -41.71 27.72
C LEU A 768 -7.51 -40.26 27.41
N LEU A 769 -7.87 -40.02 26.14
CA LEU A 769 -8.27 -38.73 25.63
C LEU A 769 -9.76 -38.53 25.85
N ARG A 770 -10.17 -37.50 26.57
CA ARG A 770 -11.57 -37.13 26.74
C ARG A 770 -11.85 -35.85 25.95
N PHE A 771 -12.91 -35.90 25.16
CA PHE A 771 -13.38 -34.76 24.38
C PHE A 771 -14.77 -34.37 24.87
N ARG A 772 -14.94 -33.08 25.13
CA ARG A 772 -16.24 -32.49 25.42
C ARG A 772 -16.57 -31.48 24.35
N THR A 773 -17.71 -31.64 23.67
CA THR A 773 -18.16 -30.77 22.59
C THR A 773 -19.52 -30.19 22.91
N TRP A 774 -19.74 -28.91 22.55
CA TRP A 774 -21.02 -28.25 22.76
C TRP A 774 -21.24 -27.18 21.68
N PRO A 775 -22.52 -26.92 21.28
CA PRO A 775 -22.88 -25.85 20.38
C PRO A 775 -22.73 -24.48 21.07
N LYS A 776 -22.36 -23.48 20.29
CA LYS A 776 -22.39 -22.09 20.70
C LYS A 776 -23.14 -21.26 19.68
N PHE A 777 -24.11 -20.52 20.13
CA PHE A 777 -24.93 -19.63 19.33
C PHE A 777 -24.43 -18.19 19.47
N TRP A 778 -24.53 -17.41 18.39
CA TRP A 778 -24.17 -16.00 18.46
C TRP A 778 -25.23 -15.22 19.27
N GLY A 779 -24.82 -14.61 20.37
CA GLY A 779 -25.74 -13.97 21.32
C GLY A 779 -26.63 -12.90 20.70
N LEU A 780 -26.11 -12.09 19.76
CA LEU A 780 -26.90 -11.09 19.04
C LEU A 780 -28.01 -11.73 18.18
N ALA A 781 -27.75 -12.90 17.58
CA ALA A 781 -28.77 -13.60 16.78
C ALA A 781 -29.94 -14.08 17.67
N ILE A 782 -29.65 -14.55 18.88
CA ILE A 782 -30.68 -14.90 19.85
C ILE A 782 -31.50 -13.68 20.26
N VAL A 783 -30.85 -12.55 20.52
CA VAL A 783 -31.52 -11.28 20.86
C VAL A 783 -32.43 -10.82 19.72
N LEU A 784 -31.94 -10.89 18.47
CA LEU A 784 -32.72 -10.53 17.28
C LEU A 784 -33.90 -11.49 17.09
N ASP A 785 -33.70 -12.77 17.30
CA ASP A 785 -34.76 -13.78 17.19
C ASP A 785 -35.89 -13.53 18.21
N LEU A 786 -35.52 -13.31 19.47
CA LEU A 786 -36.48 -12.93 20.54
C LEU A 786 -37.16 -11.61 20.25
N MET A 787 -36.47 -10.61 19.74
CA MET A 787 -37.06 -9.32 19.35
C MET A 787 -38.09 -9.50 18.23
N PHE A 788 -37.75 -10.22 17.16
CA PHE A 788 -38.70 -10.49 16.07
C PHE A 788 -39.88 -11.36 16.53
N ALA A 789 -39.67 -12.33 17.44
CA ALA A 789 -40.75 -13.12 18.03
C ALA A 789 -41.70 -12.24 18.86
N SER A 790 -41.17 -11.32 19.65
CA SER A 790 -41.96 -10.36 20.40
C SER A 790 -42.78 -9.44 19.48
N LEU A 791 -42.15 -8.91 18.42
CA LEU A 791 -42.81 -8.09 17.42
C LEU A 791 -43.91 -8.85 16.65
N ALA A 792 -43.63 -10.12 16.30
CA ALA A 792 -44.62 -11.00 15.65
C ALA A 792 -45.87 -11.21 16.53
N THR A 793 -45.64 -11.46 17.83
CA THR A 793 -46.70 -11.64 18.81
C THR A 793 -47.55 -10.35 18.97
N LEU A 794 -46.90 -9.19 19.09
CA LEU A 794 -47.60 -7.90 19.18
C LEU A 794 -48.39 -7.61 17.91
N ALA A 795 -47.84 -7.85 16.73
CA ALA A 795 -48.56 -7.68 15.47
C ALA A 795 -49.76 -8.61 15.34
N ALA A 796 -49.66 -9.83 15.86
CA ALA A 796 -50.80 -10.76 15.89
C ALA A 796 -51.92 -10.29 16.84
N ILE A 797 -51.56 -9.79 18.03
CA ILE A 797 -52.52 -9.21 19.01
C ILE A 797 -53.25 -8.03 18.38
N GLU A 798 -52.56 -7.13 17.68
CA GLU A 798 -53.11 -5.97 17.01
C GLU A 798 -53.79 -6.29 15.65
N GLN A 799 -53.99 -7.57 15.33
CA GLN A 799 -54.66 -8.04 14.10
C GLN A 799 -53.94 -7.64 12.80
N ALA A 800 -52.66 -7.24 12.87
CA ALA A 800 -51.82 -6.93 11.70
C ALA A 800 -51.29 -8.24 11.06
N ARG A 801 -52.21 -9.06 10.54
CA ARG A 801 -51.96 -10.44 10.09
C ARG A 801 -50.79 -10.58 9.14
N PHE A 802 -50.67 -9.69 8.15
CA PHE A 802 -49.58 -9.76 7.17
C PHE A 802 -48.22 -9.56 7.84
N SER A 803 -48.06 -8.53 8.67
CA SER A 803 -46.83 -8.27 9.41
C SER A 803 -46.50 -9.40 10.38
N ALA A 804 -47.51 -9.95 11.08
CA ALA A 804 -47.33 -11.07 12.00
C ALA A 804 -46.80 -12.32 11.29
N VAL A 805 -47.34 -12.66 10.12
CA VAL A 805 -46.88 -13.80 9.31
C VAL A 805 -45.46 -13.58 8.84
N VAL A 806 -45.10 -12.40 8.29
CA VAL A 806 -43.77 -12.12 7.79
C VAL A 806 -42.74 -12.15 8.93
N LEU A 807 -43.04 -11.52 10.08
CA LEU A 807 -42.16 -11.54 11.25
C LEU A 807 -41.97 -12.96 11.82
N SER A 808 -43.05 -13.76 11.90
CA SER A 808 -42.97 -15.17 12.31
C SER A 808 -42.11 -16.00 11.37
N LEU A 809 -42.18 -15.77 10.05
CA LEU A 809 -41.31 -16.43 9.07
C LEU A 809 -39.84 -16.05 9.29
N ILE A 810 -39.54 -14.78 9.61
CA ILE A 810 -38.16 -14.36 9.93
C ILE A 810 -37.66 -15.10 11.17
N VAL A 811 -38.42 -15.19 12.24
CA VAL A 811 -38.08 -15.96 13.45
C VAL A 811 -37.77 -17.43 13.10
N VAL A 812 -38.66 -18.08 12.37
CA VAL A 812 -38.46 -19.49 11.96
C VAL A 812 -37.17 -19.63 11.15
N LEU A 813 -36.87 -18.72 10.23
CA LEU A 813 -35.65 -18.74 9.42
C LEU A 813 -34.40 -18.54 10.26
N ILE A 814 -34.37 -17.60 11.21
CA ILE A 814 -33.24 -17.36 12.11
C ILE A 814 -33.01 -18.57 13.00
N THR A 815 -34.05 -19.08 13.66
CA THR A 815 -33.98 -20.28 14.53
C THR A 815 -33.47 -21.50 13.76
N LEU A 816 -34.05 -21.80 12.58
CA LEU A 816 -33.59 -22.91 11.74
C LEU A 816 -32.12 -22.77 11.34
N ARG A 817 -31.67 -21.56 11.02
CA ARG A 817 -30.27 -21.32 10.69
C ARG A 817 -29.35 -21.47 11.88
N LEU A 818 -29.69 -20.96 13.05
CA LEU A 818 -28.93 -21.16 14.28
C LEU A 818 -28.69 -22.63 14.59
N VAL A 819 -29.78 -23.42 14.55
CA VAL A 819 -29.74 -24.87 14.80
C VAL A 819 -28.92 -25.58 13.71
N GLN A 820 -29.16 -25.26 12.44
CA GLN A 820 -28.49 -25.92 11.31
C GLN A 820 -26.98 -25.67 11.31
N GLU A 821 -26.54 -24.40 11.50
CA GLU A 821 -25.12 -24.07 11.50
C GLU A 821 -24.37 -24.71 12.69
N SER A 822 -24.98 -24.70 13.85
CA SER A 822 -24.42 -25.41 15.02
C SER A 822 -24.41 -26.92 14.83
N ALA A 823 -25.41 -27.51 14.17
CA ALA A 823 -25.46 -28.93 13.85
C ALA A 823 -24.37 -29.37 12.86
N VAL A 824 -24.08 -28.52 11.86
CA VAL A 824 -22.99 -28.75 10.89
C VAL A 824 -21.64 -28.68 11.58
N ALA A 825 -21.41 -27.64 12.41
CA ALA A 825 -20.17 -27.50 13.17
C ALA A 825 -19.95 -28.66 14.15
N GLN A 826 -21.00 -29.08 14.85
CA GLN A 826 -20.97 -30.24 15.74
C GLN A 826 -20.66 -31.54 14.98
N ALA A 827 -21.28 -31.71 13.81
CA ALA A 827 -21.03 -32.87 12.93
C ALA A 827 -19.56 -32.95 12.50
N ALA A 828 -18.96 -31.82 12.11
CA ALA A 828 -17.56 -31.80 11.72
C ALA A 828 -16.66 -32.36 12.85
N ILE A 829 -16.83 -31.87 14.07
CA ILE A 829 -16.03 -32.36 15.23
C ILE A 829 -16.31 -33.85 15.49
N VAL A 830 -17.58 -34.23 15.56
CA VAL A 830 -17.97 -35.61 15.91
C VAL A 830 -17.44 -36.62 14.88
N TYR A 831 -17.60 -36.32 13.59
CA TYR A 831 -17.10 -37.19 12.50
C TYR A 831 -15.58 -37.27 12.47
N THR A 832 -14.87 -36.19 12.70
CA THR A 832 -13.40 -36.22 12.77
C THR A 832 -12.93 -37.07 13.94
N LEU A 833 -13.60 -37.02 15.09
CA LEU A 833 -13.29 -37.84 16.27
C LEU A 833 -13.75 -39.31 16.12
N GLU A 834 -14.71 -39.62 15.25
CA GLU A 834 -15.25 -40.99 15.01
C GLU A 834 -14.66 -41.66 13.77
N ASP A 835 -13.84 -41.04 12.98
CA ASP A 835 -13.29 -41.59 11.75
C ASP A 835 -12.31 -42.74 12.04
N THR A 836 -12.72 -43.96 11.74
CA THR A 836 -11.96 -45.21 11.98
C THR A 836 -10.67 -45.31 11.16
N THR A 837 -10.55 -44.58 10.05
CA THR A 837 -9.29 -44.52 9.26
C THR A 837 -8.23 -43.72 10.00
N LYS A 838 -8.63 -42.69 10.73
CA LYS A 838 -7.80 -41.86 11.58
C LYS A 838 -7.48 -42.56 12.91
N GLU A 839 -8.40 -43.40 13.44
CA GLU A 839 -8.13 -44.26 14.58
C GLU A 839 -6.90 -45.17 14.32
N ARG A 840 -6.76 -45.73 13.11
CA ARG A 840 -5.58 -46.54 12.72
C ARG A 840 -4.30 -45.72 12.56
N LYS A 841 -4.41 -44.48 12.09
CA LYS A 841 -3.25 -43.55 11.89
C LYS A 841 -2.61 -43.17 13.25
N TYR A 842 -3.40 -42.99 14.30
CA TYR A 842 -2.94 -42.53 15.61
C TYR A 842 -2.96 -43.61 16.70
N GLY A 843 -3.29 -44.86 16.38
CA GLY A 843 -3.36 -45.96 17.38
C GLY A 843 -4.51 -45.81 18.37
N LEU A 844 -5.55 -45.08 18.04
CA LEU A 844 -6.71 -44.81 18.88
C LEU A 844 -7.68 -46.01 18.88
N ARG A 845 -8.28 -46.34 20.04
CA ARG A 845 -9.41 -47.29 20.14
C ARG A 845 -10.58 -46.64 20.84
N ARG A 846 -11.79 -46.88 20.31
CA ARG A 846 -13.03 -46.47 20.96
C ARG A 846 -13.26 -47.31 22.18
N LEU A 847 -13.52 -46.68 23.32
CA LEU A 847 -14.05 -47.42 24.49
C LEU A 847 -15.59 -47.43 24.38
N GLU A 848 -16.20 -48.58 24.46
CA GLU A 848 -17.64 -48.66 24.61
C GLU A 848 -18.07 -48.02 25.93
N PRO A 849 -19.26 -47.37 26.01
CA PRO A 849 -19.73 -46.79 27.24
C PRO A 849 -19.73 -47.85 28.36
N PHE A 850 -18.98 -47.63 29.40
CA PHE A 850 -18.99 -48.45 30.59
C PHE A 850 -20.40 -48.39 31.21
N ASP A 851 -21.09 -49.52 31.19
CA ASP A 851 -22.35 -49.65 31.89
C ASP A 851 -22.07 -49.53 33.40
N ALA A 852 -22.46 -48.38 33.97
CA ALA A 852 -22.27 -48.06 35.40
C ALA A 852 -23.24 -48.82 36.29
N THR A 853 -23.46 -50.11 36.03
CA THR A 853 -24.33 -50.95 36.83
C THR A 853 -23.67 -52.22 37.42
N GLU A 854 -22.32 -52.33 37.37
CA GLU A 854 -21.65 -53.37 38.12
C GLU A 854 -20.45 -52.81 38.88
N GLY A 855 -20.62 -52.57 40.20
CA GLY A 855 -19.54 -52.36 41.17
C GLY A 855 -19.91 -51.37 42.25
#